data_890860818638426a3e97584207925520
#
_entry.id   890860818638426a3e97584207925520
#
_cell.length_a   1.000
_cell.length_b   1.000
_cell.length_c   1.000
_cell.angle_alpha   90.00
_cell.angle_beta   90.00
_cell.angle_gamma   90.00
#
_symmetry.space_group_name_H-M   'P 1'
#
loop_
_entity.id
_entity.type
_entity.pdbx_description
1 polymer ?
#
loop_
_entity_poly.entity_id
_entity_poly.type
_entity_poly.pdbx_seq_one_letter_code
_entity_poly.pdbx_strand_id
1 'polypeptide(L)'
;MLLAAALCAGANAQAGWRTEPVDTAETHVLQDVQVVATRAGKNTPMAFSNMGKQEIARENYGKDLPQLLWLMPSVTVSSDAGMGIGYTGIHVRGTDPTRINVTANGIPMNDAESSQLYWVNMGDFASSLESIQLQRGAGTSTNGAGAFGATLNMQTENIGSQPYGSLDLSAGTYGTHKETFRFSTGLLGGHWGFQGRLSNISSDGYIDRAQSRLGSYFLQGGYFSDNTMVKLVTFNGKEKTYMAWDYTSKADMERYGRTYNPCGQYTAADGSTAYYSNQTDNYHQQHYQLIWTQRMDSKWSLNTALHYTRGDGYYEQFKSGQKLYKYLLSKKEDGLYADLVRQKKMENDFYGAIAALNYDNGNGIQATVGGGWNKYDGDHFGKLLWVGSPYMEMTTADGDDYNDYRGGNIVTSPDHEYYRNNAKKTDGHFYGKLTWEIVNGLSIFADVQYRHVGYKMSGLSQEFDGNTQLPLTLDKKYDFFNPKAGLSWTPAEGHSLYASYAIAHKEPTRNDFEDMMAETDVVNPQAERLNDLEIGYRYESNRFHAGVNLYYMDYDNQFVLTGAQDSNGEMVARNIKDSYRMGMELTAGWNIAKGLDWNVNATWSKNRAKDMSLTVINEDWSQSYVNVGTTKLAFSPDLIASSVLSYGYKGWRAAFMTKYVGEQNMTNSGFKRFLNTDGQTYTSAVIDAMCVSDLDLSYTFRWKGVKEATVGVTIYNLFNEEYESNGSCSMNFKNDGGKVVAYDGGWAWATYSAQAPTHFLAHLSITF
;
A
#
# COMPACT_ATOMS: atom_id res chain seq x y z
N MET A 1 29.87 -5.25 20.79
CA MET A 1 30.74 -4.08 21.03
C MET A 1 32.24 -4.40 20.94
N LEU A 2 32.67 -5.59 20.59
CA LEU A 2 34.10 -6.00 20.51
C LEU A 2 34.61 -6.26 19.08
N LEU A 3 33.79 -6.16 18.04
CA LEU A 3 34.22 -6.30 16.64
C LEU A 3 34.49 -4.97 15.91
N ALA A 4 34.07 -3.84 16.47
CA ALA A 4 34.26 -2.52 15.87
C ALA A 4 35.63 -1.87 16.18
N ALA A 5 36.40 -2.40 17.14
CA ALA A 5 37.63 -1.78 17.61
C ALA A 5 38.92 -2.31 16.92
N ALA A 6 38.84 -3.33 16.07
CA ALA A 6 40.03 -3.97 15.49
C ALA A 6 40.35 -3.54 14.03
N LEU A 7 39.56 -2.66 13.41
CA LEU A 7 39.69 -2.24 11.99
C LEU A 7 40.25 -0.82 11.77
N CYS A 8 40.70 -0.14 12.82
CA CYS A 8 41.23 1.24 12.70
C CYS A 8 42.74 1.38 12.51
N ALA A 9 43.44 0.36 12.04
CA ALA A 9 44.86 0.47 11.74
C ALA A 9 45.17 0.24 10.26
N GLY A 10 45.33 1.34 9.55
CA GLY A 10 46.20 1.47 8.37
C GLY A 10 45.65 1.06 7.01
N ALA A 11 45.03 1.99 6.27
CA ALA A 11 45.15 2.01 4.82
C ALA A 11 45.01 3.47 4.30
N ASN A 12 46.10 4.06 3.87
CA ASN A 12 46.10 5.23 2.99
C ASN A 12 45.60 4.78 1.60
N ALA A 13 44.34 4.91 1.31
CA ALA A 13 43.76 4.73 0.00
C ALA A 13 43.34 6.10 -0.56
N GLN A 14 44.04 6.57 -1.58
CA GLN A 14 43.60 7.69 -2.42
C GLN A 14 42.35 7.25 -3.20
N ALA A 15 41.18 7.57 -2.70
CA ALA A 15 39.94 7.42 -3.44
C ALA A 15 39.63 8.72 -4.20
N GLY A 16 40.04 8.74 -5.45
CA GLY A 16 39.51 9.71 -6.42
C GLY A 16 38.09 9.27 -6.82
N TRP A 17 37.10 10.09 -6.53
CA TRP A 17 35.76 9.93 -7.08
C TRP A 17 35.79 10.20 -8.61
N ARG A 18 35.98 9.16 -9.39
CA ARG A 18 35.53 9.11 -10.77
C ARG A 18 34.20 8.40 -10.78
N THR A 19 33.14 9.11 -11.16
CA THR A 19 31.98 8.47 -11.78
C THR A 19 32.53 7.83 -13.07
N GLU A 20 32.93 6.57 -13.03
CA GLU A 20 33.13 5.84 -14.25
C GLU A 20 31.77 5.75 -14.95
N PRO A 21 31.67 6.03 -16.25
CA PRO A 21 30.48 5.71 -17.00
C PRO A 21 30.28 4.22 -16.85
N VAL A 22 29.13 3.83 -16.29
CA VAL A 22 28.65 2.46 -16.35
C VAL A 22 28.65 2.09 -17.82
N ASP A 23 29.26 0.95 -18.18
CA ASP A 23 29.27 0.44 -19.55
C ASP A 23 27.87 0.07 -19.96
N THR A 24 27.22 0.99 -20.69
CA THR A 24 25.75 1.08 -20.82
C THR A 24 25.27 0.81 -22.24
N ALA A 25 26.11 0.37 -23.16
CA ALA A 25 25.84 0.70 -24.56
C ALA A 25 24.75 -0.13 -25.26
N GLU A 26 24.47 -1.40 -24.94
CA GLU A 26 23.63 -2.20 -25.85
C GLU A 26 22.39 -2.86 -25.20
N THR A 27 22.45 -3.35 -23.98
CA THR A 27 21.28 -3.95 -23.29
C THR A 27 20.28 -2.91 -22.77
N HIS A 28 20.72 -1.70 -22.50
CA HIS A 28 19.87 -0.61 -21.99
C HIS A 28 18.83 -0.12 -22.99
N VAL A 29 19.15 -0.11 -24.29
CA VAL A 29 18.29 0.48 -25.32
C VAL A 29 16.93 -0.23 -25.42
N LEU A 30 16.85 -1.55 -25.25
CA LEU A 30 15.58 -2.28 -25.30
C LEU A 30 14.76 -2.18 -24.01
N GLN A 31 15.46 -2.04 -22.88
CA GLN A 31 14.80 -1.80 -21.60
C GLN A 31 14.30 -0.37 -21.48
N ASP A 32 15.02 0.60 -22.03
CA ASP A 32 14.55 1.97 -22.16
C ASP A 32 13.24 2.03 -22.95
N VAL A 33 13.07 1.20 -24.00
CA VAL A 33 11.83 1.09 -24.76
C VAL A 33 10.66 0.59 -23.88
N GLN A 34 10.88 -0.39 -23.03
CA GLN A 34 9.85 -0.87 -22.09
C GLN A 34 9.51 0.21 -21.04
N VAL A 35 10.51 0.88 -20.49
CA VAL A 35 10.37 1.95 -19.51
C VAL A 35 9.60 3.14 -20.09
N VAL A 36 9.94 3.59 -21.29
CA VAL A 36 9.25 4.72 -21.97
C VAL A 36 7.79 4.40 -22.25
N ALA A 37 7.45 3.12 -22.55
CA ALA A 37 6.08 2.73 -22.82
C ALA A 37 5.16 2.86 -21.58
N THR A 38 5.68 2.59 -20.38
CA THR A 38 4.87 2.48 -19.14
C THR A 38 5.00 3.68 -18.20
N ARG A 39 5.99 4.57 -18.39
CA ARG A 39 6.30 5.66 -17.47
C ARG A 39 6.01 7.04 -18.03
N ALA A 40 5.79 7.98 -17.12
CA ALA A 40 5.76 9.40 -17.44
C ALA A 40 7.20 9.91 -17.69
N GLY A 41 7.39 10.57 -18.83
CA GLY A 41 8.63 11.26 -19.18
C GLY A 41 8.51 12.78 -19.05
N LYS A 42 9.56 13.52 -19.43
CA LYS A 42 9.60 15.00 -19.33
C LYS A 42 8.42 15.68 -20.05
N ASN A 43 8.00 15.14 -21.18
CA ASN A 43 6.93 15.69 -22.02
C ASN A 43 5.54 15.15 -21.63
N THR A 44 5.43 14.28 -20.62
CA THR A 44 4.14 13.81 -20.12
C THR A 44 3.57 14.84 -19.13
N PRO A 45 2.39 15.41 -19.42
CA PRO A 45 1.82 16.51 -18.62
C PRO A 45 1.16 15.98 -17.33
N MET A 46 1.96 15.56 -16.36
CA MET A 46 1.48 15.05 -15.08
C MET A 46 2.53 15.19 -13.98
N ALA A 47 2.09 15.10 -12.71
CA ALA A 47 2.96 15.06 -11.54
C ALA A 47 3.52 13.67 -11.31
N PHE A 48 4.82 13.52 -11.24
CA PHE A 48 5.48 12.25 -10.88
C PHE A 48 6.75 12.47 -10.08
N SER A 49 7.19 11.44 -9.38
CA SER A 49 8.47 11.36 -8.67
C SER A 49 9.14 10.03 -8.99
N ASN A 50 10.45 10.05 -9.16
CA ASN A 50 11.26 8.84 -9.40
C ASN A 50 12.15 8.56 -8.19
N MET A 51 12.43 7.28 -7.95
CA MET A 51 13.47 6.79 -7.05
C MET A 51 14.30 5.76 -7.82
N GLY A 52 15.58 6.05 -8.02
CA GLY A 52 16.48 5.17 -8.74
C GLY A 52 17.10 4.11 -7.84
N LYS A 53 17.80 3.14 -8.46
CA LYS A 53 18.43 2.00 -7.77
C LYS A 53 19.31 2.40 -6.59
N GLN A 54 20.12 3.45 -6.75
CA GLN A 54 21.01 3.92 -5.68
C GLN A 54 20.25 4.53 -4.50
N GLU A 55 19.15 5.22 -4.76
CA GLU A 55 18.29 5.79 -3.72
C GLU A 55 17.55 4.66 -2.97
N ILE A 56 16.99 3.69 -3.71
CA ILE A 56 16.38 2.50 -3.14
C ILE A 56 17.37 1.78 -2.22
N ALA A 57 18.60 1.52 -2.69
CA ALA A 57 19.62 0.81 -1.91
C ALA A 57 20.03 1.55 -0.62
N ARG A 58 19.93 2.90 -0.61
CA ARG A 58 20.25 3.73 0.55
C ARG A 58 19.16 3.79 1.61
N GLU A 59 17.95 3.35 1.30
CA GLU A 59 16.81 3.38 2.21
C GLU A 59 16.33 1.96 2.60
N ASN A 60 16.74 0.92 1.85
CA ASN A 60 16.23 -0.44 1.97
C ASN A 60 17.00 -1.29 2.98
N TYR A 61 16.91 -0.96 4.25
CA TYR A 61 17.58 -1.68 5.35
C TYR A 61 16.70 -2.68 6.10
N GLY A 62 15.48 -2.95 5.62
CA GLY A 62 14.59 -3.96 6.19
C GLY A 62 13.14 -3.52 6.34
N LYS A 63 12.83 -2.23 6.16
CA LYS A 63 11.45 -1.74 6.14
C LYS A 63 10.77 -2.08 4.81
N ASP A 64 9.46 -2.20 4.83
CA ASP A 64 8.65 -2.46 3.63
C ASP A 64 8.68 -1.30 2.64
N LEU A 65 8.35 -1.58 1.38
CA LEU A 65 8.46 -0.62 0.28
C LEU A 65 7.69 0.70 0.50
N PRO A 66 6.48 0.76 1.10
CA PRO A 66 5.83 2.02 1.43
C PRO A 66 6.71 2.97 2.25
N GLN A 67 7.49 2.43 3.17
CA GLN A 67 8.37 3.22 4.04
C GLN A 67 9.53 3.89 3.27
N LEU A 68 9.96 3.30 2.15
CA LEU A 68 10.97 3.92 1.28
C LEU A 68 10.41 5.16 0.56
N LEU A 69 9.09 5.21 0.37
CA LEU A 69 8.41 6.29 -0.35
C LEU A 69 7.92 7.41 0.57
N TRP A 70 8.10 7.28 1.89
CA TRP A 70 7.48 8.17 2.87
C TRP A 70 7.90 9.65 2.74
N LEU A 71 9.12 9.90 2.21
CA LEU A 71 9.62 11.26 1.97
C LEU A 71 9.14 11.88 0.64
N MET A 72 8.44 11.10 -0.22
CA MET A 72 7.92 11.64 -1.47
C MET A 72 6.79 12.65 -1.24
N PRO A 73 6.55 13.59 -2.17
CA PRO A 73 5.48 14.56 -2.08
C PRO A 73 4.11 13.89 -1.95
N SER A 74 3.24 14.43 -1.08
CA SER A 74 1.85 13.98 -0.86
C SER A 74 1.69 12.54 -0.34
N VAL A 75 2.76 11.92 0.13
CA VAL A 75 2.73 10.53 0.65
C VAL A 75 2.63 10.53 2.16
N THR A 76 1.73 9.69 2.70
CA THR A 76 1.72 9.25 4.10
C THR A 76 1.78 7.74 4.14
N VAL A 77 2.36 7.19 5.20
CA VAL A 77 2.54 5.73 5.38
C VAL A 77 2.07 5.31 6.77
N SER A 78 1.69 4.06 6.90
CA SER A 78 1.28 3.45 8.17
C SER A 78 2.00 2.13 8.42
N SER A 79 1.99 1.67 9.68
CA SER A 79 2.53 0.38 10.09
C SER A 79 1.81 -0.13 11.33
N ASP A 80 1.20 -1.29 11.23
CA ASP A 80 0.44 -1.89 12.33
C ASP A 80 1.36 -2.41 13.45
N ALA A 81 2.51 -2.96 13.08
CA ALA A 81 3.53 -3.40 14.04
C ALA A 81 4.39 -2.25 14.61
N GLY A 82 4.17 -1.01 14.17
CA GLY A 82 4.82 0.21 14.66
C GLY A 82 6.27 0.42 14.20
N MET A 83 6.80 -0.41 13.28
CA MET A 83 8.19 -0.35 12.82
C MET A 83 8.38 -0.24 11.31
N GLY A 84 7.29 -0.26 10.53
CA GLY A 84 7.35 -0.26 9.07
C GLY A 84 7.74 -1.61 8.47
N ILE A 85 7.45 -2.71 9.14
CA ILE A 85 7.64 -4.10 8.69
C ILE A 85 6.35 -4.88 8.96
N GLY A 86 5.92 -5.71 8.00
CA GLY A 86 4.71 -6.50 8.08
C GLY A 86 3.53 -5.80 7.42
N TYR A 87 2.45 -5.53 8.15
CA TYR A 87 1.31 -4.78 7.63
C TYR A 87 1.64 -3.29 7.58
N THR A 88 1.81 -2.80 6.37
CA THR A 88 2.13 -1.39 6.07
C THR A 88 1.20 -0.85 4.99
N GLY A 89 0.87 0.44 5.08
CA GLY A 89 -0.01 1.12 4.14
C GLY A 89 0.62 2.38 3.53
N ILE A 90 0.05 2.84 2.44
CA ILE A 90 0.45 4.08 1.74
C ILE A 90 -0.79 4.84 1.28
N HIS A 91 -0.79 6.15 1.48
CA HIS A 91 -1.78 7.07 0.91
C HIS A 91 -1.06 8.12 0.07
N VAL A 92 -1.67 8.51 -1.04
CA VAL A 92 -1.15 9.53 -1.93
C VAL A 92 -2.22 10.61 -2.13
N ARG A 93 -1.92 11.88 -1.82
CA ARG A 93 -2.92 12.97 -1.79
C ARG A 93 -4.14 12.65 -0.91
N GLY A 94 -3.97 11.81 0.12
CA GLY A 94 -5.04 11.30 0.98
C GLY A 94 -5.96 10.27 0.33
N THR A 95 -5.67 9.77 -0.88
CA THR A 95 -6.38 8.60 -1.43
C THR A 95 -5.89 7.33 -0.76
N ASP A 96 -6.80 6.41 -0.48
CA ASP A 96 -6.49 5.15 0.18
C ASP A 96 -5.84 4.12 -0.80
N PRO A 97 -5.28 3.02 -0.28
CA PRO A 97 -4.61 2.01 -1.09
C PRO A 97 -5.45 1.41 -2.21
N THR A 98 -6.78 1.34 -2.07
CA THR A 98 -7.68 0.77 -3.11
C THR A 98 -7.76 1.64 -4.37
N ARG A 99 -7.26 2.86 -4.32
CA ARG A 99 -7.19 3.84 -5.42
C ARG A 99 -5.79 4.04 -5.95
N ILE A 100 -4.82 3.29 -5.43
CA ILE A 100 -3.42 3.33 -5.86
C ILE A 100 -3.14 2.09 -6.72
N ASN A 101 -2.96 2.31 -8.00
CA ASN A 101 -2.55 1.27 -8.93
C ASN A 101 -1.07 0.94 -8.75
N VAL A 102 -0.71 -0.33 -8.66
CA VAL A 102 0.68 -0.78 -8.53
C VAL A 102 1.01 -1.73 -9.67
N THR A 103 2.10 -1.48 -10.36
CA THR A 103 2.59 -2.34 -11.44
C THR A 103 4.06 -2.73 -11.24
N ALA A 104 4.40 -3.95 -11.62
CA ALA A 104 5.79 -4.42 -11.75
C ALA A 104 6.05 -4.80 -13.20
N ASN A 105 6.99 -4.13 -13.87
CA ASN A 105 7.26 -4.29 -15.30
C ASN A 105 6.03 -4.03 -16.21
N GLY A 106 5.10 -3.16 -15.78
CA GLY A 106 3.85 -2.87 -16.46
C GLY A 106 2.72 -3.88 -16.18
N ILE A 107 2.96 -4.94 -15.42
CA ILE A 107 2.00 -5.97 -15.04
C ILE A 107 1.31 -5.55 -13.74
N PRO A 108 -0.06 -5.60 -13.67
CA PRO A 108 -0.79 -5.26 -12.44
C PRO A 108 -0.42 -6.16 -11.27
N MET A 109 -0.25 -5.54 -10.09
CA MET A 109 0.12 -6.22 -8.85
C MET A 109 -0.98 -6.17 -7.79
N ASN A 110 -1.96 -5.27 -7.92
CA ASN A 110 -3.08 -5.17 -7.01
C ASN A 110 -3.91 -6.46 -7.01
N ASP A 111 -4.35 -6.89 -5.84
CA ASP A 111 -5.37 -7.91 -5.71
C ASP A 111 -6.65 -7.51 -6.45
N ALA A 112 -7.25 -8.43 -7.18
CA ALA A 112 -8.35 -8.12 -8.08
C ALA A 112 -9.67 -7.82 -7.35
N GLU A 113 -9.87 -8.33 -6.15
CA GLU A 113 -11.09 -8.16 -5.37
C GLU A 113 -11.04 -6.92 -4.48
N SER A 114 -9.94 -6.71 -3.75
CA SER A 114 -9.76 -5.59 -2.84
C SER A 114 -9.21 -4.32 -3.52
N SER A 115 -8.71 -4.45 -4.77
CA SER A 115 -8.09 -3.35 -5.53
C SER A 115 -6.85 -2.73 -4.86
N GLN A 116 -6.20 -3.40 -3.91
CA GLN A 116 -5.00 -2.93 -3.23
C GLN A 116 -3.87 -3.95 -3.29
N LEU A 117 -2.63 -3.51 -3.04
CA LEU A 117 -1.49 -4.39 -2.84
C LEU A 117 -1.19 -4.53 -1.35
N TYR A 118 -1.11 -5.76 -0.86
CA TYR A 118 -0.65 -6.08 0.50
C TYR A 118 0.87 -6.19 0.49
N TRP A 119 1.54 -5.15 1.03
CA TRP A 119 3.00 -5.01 0.96
C TRP A 119 3.75 -6.09 1.73
N VAL A 120 3.12 -6.65 2.76
CA VAL A 120 3.63 -7.80 3.52
C VAL A 120 3.93 -9.00 2.62
N ASN A 121 3.20 -9.16 1.50
CA ASN A 121 3.41 -10.20 0.50
C ASN A 121 4.56 -9.89 -0.49
N MET A 122 5.20 -8.71 -0.36
CA MET A 122 6.28 -8.24 -1.23
C MET A 122 7.61 -8.12 -0.48
N GLY A 123 7.89 -9.07 0.44
CA GLY A 123 9.07 -9.04 1.30
C GLY A 123 10.36 -8.78 0.53
N ASP A 124 11.07 -7.71 0.89
CA ASP A 124 12.31 -7.22 0.26
C ASP A 124 12.27 -7.09 -1.28
N PHE A 125 11.09 -6.88 -1.87
CA PHE A 125 11.00 -6.72 -3.33
C PHE A 125 11.81 -5.50 -3.82
N ALA A 126 11.96 -4.47 -2.97
CA ALA A 126 12.78 -3.29 -3.24
C ALA A 126 14.24 -3.64 -3.62
N SER A 127 14.82 -4.70 -3.04
CA SER A 127 16.17 -5.19 -3.40
C SER A 127 16.28 -5.75 -4.83
N SER A 128 15.17 -5.93 -5.54
CA SER A 128 15.12 -6.41 -6.93
C SER A 128 14.72 -5.32 -7.93
N LEU A 129 14.61 -4.06 -7.48
CA LEU A 129 14.16 -2.95 -8.31
C LEU A 129 15.31 -2.11 -8.86
N GLU A 130 15.23 -1.78 -10.13
CA GLU A 130 16.05 -0.76 -10.80
C GLU A 130 15.54 0.65 -10.46
N SER A 131 14.23 0.80 -10.39
CA SER A 131 13.61 2.09 -10.11
C SER A 131 12.12 1.99 -9.78
N ILE A 132 11.63 3.02 -9.10
CA ILE A 132 10.24 3.23 -8.77
C ILE A 132 9.82 4.58 -9.31
N GLN A 133 8.64 4.67 -9.94
CA GLN A 133 8.02 5.93 -10.28
C GLN A 133 6.64 6.03 -9.63
N LEU A 134 6.42 7.05 -8.83
CA LEU A 134 5.11 7.41 -8.29
C LEU A 134 4.49 8.50 -9.18
N GLN A 135 3.43 8.17 -9.89
CA GLN A 135 2.57 9.11 -10.62
C GLN A 135 1.41 9.49 -9.72
N ARG A 136 1.12 10.77 -9.56
CA ARG A 136 0.03 11.28 -8.72
C ARG A 136 -1.13 11.73 -9.61
N GLY A 137 -2.38 11.49 -9.16
CA GLY A 137 -3.58 11.70 -9.96
C GLY A 137 -3.88 10.53 -10.91
N ALA A 138 -4.75 10.78 -11.89
CA ALA A 138 -5.16 9.80 -12.88
C ALA A 138 -4.00 9.48 -13.84
N GLY A 139 -3.26 8.41 -13.55
CA GLY A 139 -2.11 7.96 -14.33
C GLY A 139 -2.39 7.70 -15.82
N THR A 140 -1.34 7.49 -16.64
CA THR A 140 -1.49 7.16 -18.06
C THR A 140 -2.12 5.77 -18.26
N SER A 141 -2.83 5.55 -19.37
CA SER A 141 -3.47 4.29 -19.70
C SER A 141 -2.51 3.12 -19.89
N THR A 142 -1.24 3.40 -20.14
CA THR A 142 -0.15 2.41 -20.22
C THR A 142 0.13 1.72 -18.87
N ASN A 143 -0.34 2.28 -17.76
CA ASN A 143 -0.26 1.65 -16.44
C ASN A 143 -1.37 0.60 -16.20
N GLY A 144 -2.16 0.31 -17.22
CA GLY A 144 -3.24 -0.68 -17.16
C GLY A 144 -4.57 -0.11 -16.67
N ALA A 145 -5.42 -1.01 -16.25
CA ALA A 145 -6.82 -0.73 -15.95
C ALA A 145 -7.03 0.03 -14.64
N GLY A 146 -6.12 -0.11 -13.66
CA GLY A 146 -6.28 0.44 -12.29
C GLY A 146 -5.83 1.89 -12.10
N ALA A 147 -5.36 2.60 -13.14
CA ALA A 147 -4.87 3.97 -13.03
C ALA A 147 -6.00 4.96 -12.67
N PHE A 148 -6.17 5.28 -11.39
CA PHE A 148 -7.25 6.10 -10.85
C PHE A 148 -6.72 7.27 -10.00
N GLY A 149 -6.40 7.07 -8.71
CA GLY A 149 -5.98 8.16 -7.80
C GLY A 149 -4.46 8.39 -7.77
N ALA A 150 -3.67 7.34 -7.94
CA ALA A 150 -2.23 7.36 -8.11
C ALA A 150 -1.76 6.07 -8.79
N THR A 151 -0.54 6.06 -9.32
CA THR A 151 0.11 4.85 -9.84
C THR A 151 1.53 4.74 -9.35
N LEU A 152 1.87 3.57 -8.79
CA LEU A 152 3.22 3.18 -8.45
C LEU A 152 3.75 2.19 -9.49
N ASN A 153 4.70 2.62 -10.29
CA ASN A 153 5.30 1.82 -11.35
C ASN A 153 6.69 1.36 -10.94
N MET A 154 6.85 0.07 -10.72
CA MET A 154 8.09 -0.58 -10.33
C MET A 154 8.75 -1.26 -11.52
N GLN A 155 10.04 -1.07 -11.69
CA GLN A 155 10.84 -1.73 -12.72
C GLN A 155 11.86 -2.64 -12.04
N THR A 156 11.87 -3.92 -12.40
CA THR A 156 12.89 -4.86 -11.89
C THR A 156 14.25 -4.58 -12.47
N GLU A 157 15.30 -4.96 -11.71
CA GLU A 157 16.68 -4.78 -12.13
C GLU A 157 16.97 -5.35 -13.52
N ASN A 158 17.94 -4.76 -14.17
CA ASN A 158 18.50 -5.21 -15.44
C ASN A 158 19.67 -6.15 -15.20
N ILE A 159 19.83 -7.15 -16.06
CA ILE A 159 21.01 -8.00 -16.03
C ILE A 159 22.15 -7.23 -16.70
N GLY A 160 23.12 -6.80 -15.91
CA GLY A 160 24.31 -6.09 -16.40
C GLY A 160 25.29 -6.99 -17.15
N SER A 161 26.28 -6.39 -17.83
CA SER A 161 27.31 -7.12 -18.58
C SER A 161 28.25 -7.94 -17.67
N GLN A 162 28.48 -7.50 -16.44
CA GLN A 162 29.46 -8.08 -15.52
C GLN A 162 28.82 -8.97 -14.47
N PRO A 163 29.45 -10.10 -14.11
CA PRO A 163 28.97 -10.93 -13.01
C PRO A 163 29.21 -10.24 -11.66
N TYR A 164 28.33 -10.49 -10.70
CA TYR A 164 28.49 -10.06 -9.31
C TYR A 164 27.81 -11.01 -8.34
N GLY A 165 28.29 -10.98 -7.09
CA GLY A 165 27.59 -11.46 -5.92
C GLY A 165 27.49 -10.33 -4.89
N SER A 166 26.41 -10.24 -4.15
CA SER A 166 26.30 -9.30 -3.02
C SER A 166 25.60 -9.93 -1.83
N LEU A 167 25.97 -9.45 -0.65
CA LEU A 167 25.37 -9.80 0.63
C LEU A 167 25.00 -8.49 1.34
N ASP A 168 23.71 -8.35 1.65
CA ASP A 168 23.17 -7.21 2.39
C ASP A 168 22.61 -7.73 3.71
N LEU A 169 23.11 -7.23 4.83
CA LEU A 169 22.74 -7.61 6.19
C LEU A 169 22.30 -6.37 6.97
N SER A 170 21.21 -6.49 7.71
CA SER A 170 20.82 -5.46 8.67
C SER A 170 20.40 -6.10 9.97
N ALA A 171 20.65 -5.41 11.09
CA ALA A 171 20.20 -5.83 12.42
C ALA A 171 19.97 -4.61 13.32
N GLY A 172 19.00 -4.69 14.21
CA GLY A 172 18.72 -3.58 15.12
C GLY A 172 17.67 -3.86 16.18
N THR A 173 17.00 -2.82 16.58
CA THR A 173 16.02 -2.82 17.65
C THR A 173 14.85 -3.75 17.36
N TYR A 174 14.18 -4.26 18.39
CA TYR A 174 13.03 -5.17 18.33
C TYR A 174 13.31 -6.48 17.57
N GLY A 175 14.51 -7.05 17.76
CA GLY A 175 14.90 -8.30 17.11
C GLY A 175 14.91 -8.21 15.58
N THR A 176 14.88 -7.00 15.02
CA THR A 176 14.82 -6.80 13.58
C THR A 176 16.12 -7.20 12.91
N HIS A 177 16.03 -8.04 11.89
CA HIS A 177 17.14 -8.42 11.04
C HIS A 177 16.68 -8.71 9.61
N LYS A 178 17.58 -8.46 8.66
CA LYS A 178 17.42 -8.74 7.24
C LYS A 178 18.69 -9.39 6.72
N GLU A 179 18.54 -10.46 5.94
CA GLU A 179 19.60 -11.11 5.18
C GLU A 179 19.17 -11.20 3.72
N THR A 180 19.95 -10.60 2.83
CA THR A 180 19.70 -10.64 1.39
C THR A 180 20.96 -11.04 0.64
N PHE A 181 20.87 -12.13 -0.12
CA PHE A 181 21.91 -12.56 -1.05
C PHE A 181 21.43 -12.32 -2.48
N ARG A 182 22.28 -11.66 -3.30
CA ARG A 182 22.04 -11.44 -4.72
C ARG A 182 23.20 -11.94 -5.56
N PHE A 183 22.90 -12.41 -6.76
CA PHE A 183 23.91 -12.81 -7.74
C PHE A 183 23.47 -12.51 -9.16
N SER A 184 24.44 -12.30 -10.04
CA SER A 184 24.24 -12.17 -11.48
C SER A 184 25.39 -12.84 -12.21
N THR A 185 25.08 -13.53 -13.31
CA THR A 185 26.09 -14.12 -14.17
C THR A 185 26.75 -13.10 -15.11
N GLY A 186 26.19 -11.89 -15.18
CA GLY A 186 26.43 -11.02 -16.32
C GLY A 186 25.87 -11.63 -17.60
N LEU A 187 26.29 -11.12 -18.77
CA LEU A 187 25.89 -11.63 -20.06
C LEU A 187 26.87 -12.73 -20.53
N LEU A 188 26.40 -13.97 -20.53
CA LEU A 188 27.13 -15.13 -21.07
C LEU A 188 27.03 -15.14 -22.60
N GLY A 189 28.17 -15.18 -23.26
CA GLY A 189 28.23 -15.10 -24.71
C GLY A 189 27.67 -13.81 -25.30
N GLY A 190 27.55 -12.75 -24.49
CA GLY A 190 27.01 -11.47 -24.89
C GLY A 190 25.46 -11.39 -24.95
N HIS A 191 24.77 -12.51 -24.72
CA HIS A 191 23.31 -12.59 -24.97
C HIS A 191 22.49 -13.15 -23.80
N TRP A 192 22.99 -14.15 -23.08
CA TRP A 192 22.25 -14.84 -22.04
C TRP A 192 22.62 -14.33 -20.65
N GLY A 193 21.66 -14.01 -19.82
CA GLY A 193 21.92 -13.58 -18.47
C GLY A 193 20.97 -14.23 -17.47
N PHE A 194 21.49 -14.44 -16.25
CA PHE A 194 20.72 -14.95 -15.12
C PHE A 194 21.04 -14.13 -13.87
N GLN A 195 20.02 -13.83 -13.10
CA GLN A 195 20.14 -13.05 -11.86
C GLN A 195 19.16 -13.58 -10.83
N GLY A 196 19.56 -13.54 -9.57
CA GLY A 196 18.71 -13.98 -8.49
C GLY A 196 18.95 -13.26 -7.18
N ARG A 197 17.92 -13.32 -6.31
CA ARG A 197 17.93 -12.84 -4.94
C ARG A 197 17.23 -13.85 -4.05
N LEU A 198 17.77 -14.06 -2.86
CA LEU A 198 17.13 -14.74 -1.73
C LEU A 198 17.12 -13.77 -0.56
N SER A 199 16.01 -13.63 0.12
CA SER A 199 15.90 -12.69 1.23
C SER A 199 15.03 -13.22 2.35
N ASN A 200 15.42 -12.86 3.58
CA ASN A 200 14.65 -13.07 4.79
C ASN A 200 14.63 -11.77 5.60
N ILE A 201 13.45 -11.37 6.08
CA ILE A 201 13.27 -10.28 7.03
C ILE A 201 12.51 -10.82 8.23
N SER A 202 12.97 -10.50 9.43
CA SER A 202 12.29 -10.82 10.67
C SER A 202 12.32 -9.63 11.61
N SER A 203 11.23 -9.43 12.36
CA SER A 203 11.10 -8.42 13.40
C SER A 203 10.12 -8.90 14.46
N ASP A 204 10.35 -8.55 15.72
CA ASP A 204 9.38 -8.77 16.79
C ASP A 204 8.30 -7.68 16.84
N GLY A 205 8.49 -6.56 16.08
CA GLY A 205 7.63 -5.39 16.10
C GLY A 205 7.82 -4.53 17.37
N TYR A 206 7.33 -3.30 17.31
CA TYR A 206 7.23 -2.43 18.50
C TYR A 206 5.99 -2.78 19.33
N ILE A 207 4.89 -3.11 18.66
CA ILE A 207 3.63 -3.52 19.29
C ILE A 207 3.80 -4.95 19.84
N ASP A 208 3.28 -5.23 21.03
CA ASP A 208 3.41 -6.52 21.70
C ASP A 208 2.95 -7.69 20.80
N ARG A 209 3.77 -8.74 20.68
CA ARG A 209 3.50 -9.93 19.86
C ARG A 209 3.38 -9.66 18.34
N ALA A 210 3.59 -8.46 17.84
CA ALA A 210 3.44 -8.11 16.42
C ALA A 210 4.63 -8.58 15.57
N GLN A 211 5.11 -9.80 15.79
CA GLN A 211 6.21 -10.36 15.03
C GLN A 211 5.86 -10.59 13.57
N SER A 212 6.80 -10.27 12.69
CA SER A 212 6.73 -10.53 11.25
C SER A 212 7.90 -11.38 10.80
N ARG A 213 7.63 -12.36 9.94
CA ARG A 213 8.64 -13.22 9.29
C ARG A 213 8.32 -13.28 7.81
N LEU A 214 9.20 -12.68 6.99
CA LEU A 214 8.98 -12.49 5.56
C LEU A 214 10.11 -13.14 4.78
N GLY A 215 9.81 -14.25 4.10
CA GLY A 215 10.77 -14.94 3.23
C GLY A 215 10.46 -14.67 1.76
N SER A 216 11.47 -14.43 0.93
CA SER A 216 11.23 -14.19 -0.49
C SER A 216 12.40 -14.62 -1.38
N TYR A 217 12.08 -14.95 -2.63
CA TYR A 217 13.07 -15.04 -3.71
C TYR A 217 12.65 -14.17 -4.89
N PHE A 218 13.63 -13.85 -5.70
CA PHE A 218 13.48 -13.26 -7.04
C PHE A 218 14.48 -13.93 -7.97
N LEU A 219 14.02 -14.43 -9.10
CA LEU A 219 14.86 -15.02 -10.14
C LEU A 219 14.45 -14.45 -11.49
N GLN A 220 15.42 -14.09 -12.30
CA GLN A 220 15.19 -13.74 -13.69
C GLN A 220 16.28 -14.30 -14.57
N GLY A 221 15.89 -14.60 -15.80
CA GLY A 221 16.82 -15.01 -16.84
C GLY A 221 16.27 -14.64 -18.20
N GLY A 222 17.14 -14.43 -19.16
CA GLY A 222 16.67 -14.02 -20.47
C GLY A 222 17.73 -14.02 -21.54
N TYR A 223 17.23 -13.77 -22.76
CA TYR A 223 18.00 -13.53 -23.96
C TYR A 223 17.94 -12.05 -24.34
N PHE A 224 19.09 -11.48 -24.66
CA PHE A 224 19.26 -10.07 -24.98
C PHE A 224 20.07 -9.94 -26.27
N SER A 225 19.58 -9.12 -27.17
CA SER A 225 20.30 -8.72 -28.39
C SER A 225 19.92 -7.26 -28.72
N ASP A 226 20.48 -6.69 -29.76
CA ASP A 226 20.22 -5.31 -30.16
C ASP A 226 18.73 -5.01 -30.44
N ASN A 227 17.99 -6.02 -30.89
CA ASN A 227 16.60 -5.86 -31.33
C ASN A 227 15.60 -6.70 -30.53
N THR A 228 16.05 -7.69 -29.76
CA THR A 228 15.17 -8.65 -29.10
C THR A 228 15.57 -8.85 -27.64
N MET A 229 14.61 -8.70 -26.75
CA MET A 229 14.71 -9.08 -25.35
C MET A 229 13.57 -10.07 -25.03
N VAL A 230 13.93 -11.24 -24.51
CA VAL A 230 12.97 -12.18 -23.93
C VAL A 230 13.42 -12.46 -22.50
N LYS A 231 12.58 -12.15 -21.53
CA LYS A 231 12.91 -12.24 -20.10
C LYS A 231 11.83 -13.04 -19.38
N LEU A 232 12.22 -14.07 -18.64
CA LEU A 232 11.40 -14.76 -17.66
C LEU A 232 11.75 -14.24 -16.28
N VAL A 233 10.75 -13.82 -15.51
CA VAL A 233 10.88 -13.36 -14.14
C VAL A 233 9.96 -14.19 -13.25
N THR A 234 10.47 -14.67 -12.13
CA THR A 234 9.65 -15.28 -11.08
C THR A 234 10.09 -14.75 -9.73
N PHE A 235 9.13 -14.48 -8.88
CA PHE A 235 9.36 -14.06 -7.50
C PHE A 235 8.21 -14.48 -6.60
N ASN A 236 8.48 -14.52 -5.31
CA ASN A 236 7.47 -14.82 -4.31
C ASN A 236 7.60 -13.92 -3.09
N GLY A 237 6.53 -13.90 -2.31
CA GLY A 237 6.52 -13.49 -0.91
C GLY A 237 5.81 -14.55 -0.07
N LYS A 238 6.41 -14.92 1.04
CA LYS A 238 5.82 -15.76 2.06
C LYS A 238 5.89 -15.03 3.38
N GLU A 239 4.74 -14.85 3.99
CA GLU A 239 4.63 -14.20 5.28
C GLU A 239 4.11 -15.15 6.37
N LYS A 240 4.50 -14.86 7.61
CA LYS A 240 3.80 -15.18 8.82
C LYS A 240 3.90 -13.99 9.75
N THR A 241 2.76 -13.33 10.02
CA THR A 241 2.66 -12.14 10.86
C THR A 241 1.65 -12.36 11.98
N TYR A 242 2.02 -11.98 13.21
CA TYR A 242 1.04 -11.92 14.29
C TYR A 242 0.20 -10.64 14.13
N MET A 243 -1.10 -10.72 14.32
CA MET A 243 -2.04 -9.63 14.10
C MET A 243 -1.83 -8.49 15.10
N ALA A 244 -1.88 -7.27 14.59
CA ALA A 244 -1.84 -6.03 15.37
C ALA A 244 -2.79 -4.96 14.82
N TRP A 245 -3.81 -5.37 14.05
CA TRP A 245 -4.71 -4.48 13.32
C TRP A 245 -5.95 -4.01 14.09
N ASP A 246 -6.22 -4.57 15.29
CA ASP A 246 -7.34 -4.11 16.12
C ASP A 246 -7.04 -2.76 16.81
N TYR A 247 -5.76 -2.37 16.82
CA TYR A 247 -5.23 -1.14 17.42
C TYR A 247 -5.63 -0.95 18.90
N THR A 248 -5.22 0.16 19.51
CA THR A 248 -5.38 0.39 20.95
C THR A 248 -5.95 1.76 21.22
N SER A 249 -6.92 1.87 22.15
CA SER A 249 -7.46 3.17 22.58
C SER A 249 -6.39 3.97 23.35
N LYS A 250 -6.49 5.31 23.37
CA LYS A 250 -5.58 6.13 24.17
C LYS A 250 -5.66 5.80 25.67
N ALA A 251 -6.85 5.47 26.16
CA ALA A 251 -7.03 5.04 27.56
C ALA A 251 -6.31 3.71 27.87
N ASP A 252 -6.36 2.74 26.93
CA ASP A 252 -5.60 1.50 27.11
C ASP A 252 -4.10 1.69 26.95
N MET A 253 -3.64 2.60 26.09
CA MET A 253 -2.23 2.99 26.01
C MET A 253 -1.73 3.60 27.33
N GLU A 254 -2.53 4.43 28.00
CA GLU A 254 -2.22 4.97 29.31
C GLU A 254 -2.18 3.89 30.40
N ARG A 255 -3.10 2.92 30.34
CA ARG A 255 -3.23 1.85 31.33
C ARG A 255 -2.24 0.73 31.18
N TYR A 256 -2.00 0.27 29.94
CA TYR A 256 -1.22 -0.95 29.64
C TYR A 256 0.09 -0.63 28.91
N GLY A 257 0.32 0.61 28.48
CA GLY A 257 1.46 1.02 27.69
C GLY A 257 1.16 1.14 26.19
N ARG A 258 1.97 1.92 25.49
CA ARG A 258 1.81 2.18 24.05
C ARG A 258 2.03 0.94 23.17
N THR A 259 2.65 -0.11 23.70
CA THR A 259 2.90 -1.38 22.98
C THR A 259 1.74 -2.36 23.06
N TYR A 260 0.71 -2.08 23.87
CA TYR A 260 -0.40 -3.00 24.10
C TYR A 260 -1.08 -3.42 22.80
N ASN A 261 -1.31 -4.74 22.68
CA ASN A 261 -1.98 -5.35 21.52
C ASN A 261 -3.17 -6.19 22.00
N PRO A 262 -4.42 -5.83 21.69
CA PRO A 262 -5.61 -6.60 22.08
C PRO A 262 -5.80 -7.88 21.25
N CYS A 263 -5.14 -8.02 20.09
CA CYS A 263 -5.33 -9.19 19.23
C CYS A 263 -5.00 -10.49 19.94
N GLY A 264 -5.94 -11.45 19.87
CA GLY A 264 -5.79 -12.77 20.47
C GLY A 264 -5.98 -12.83 21.98
N GLN A 265 -6.42 -11.73 22.64
CA GLN A 265 -6.69 -11.70 24.06
C GLN A 265 -7.91 -12.57 24.42
N TYR A 266 -7.81 -13.29 25.53
CA TYR A 266 -8.93 -14.02 26.13
C TYR A 266 -8.76 -14.14 27.64
N THR A 267 -9.83 -14.51 28.33
CA THR A 267 -9.80 -14.79 29.77
C THR A 267 -9.55 -16.29 29.98
N ALA A 268 -8.46 -16.63 30.63
CA ALA A 268 -8.13 -18.02 30.97
C ALA A 268 -9.07 -18.57 32.08
N ALA A 269 -9.06 -19.90 32.27
CA ALA A 269 -9.94 -20.58 33.23
C ALA A 269 -9.74 -20.13 34.70
N ASP A 270 -8.57 -19.56 35.02
CA ASP A 270 -8.26 -18.99 36.33
C ASP A 270 -8.65 -17.52 36.48
N GLY A 271 -9.30 -16.94 35.45
CA GLY A 271 -9.67 -15.53 35.38
C GLY A 271 -8.58 -14.57 34.95
N SER A 272 -7.36 -15.08 34.66
CA SER A 272 -6.26 -14.23 34.19
C SER A 272 -6.41 -13.88 32.69
N THR A 273 -5.82 -12.75 32.30
CA THR A 273 -5.70 -12.39 30.88
C THR A 273 -4.62 -13.24 30.21
N ALA A 274 -4.99 -13.88 29.10
CA ALA A 274 -4.09 -14.67 28.26
C ALA A 274 -4.20 -14.25 26.80
N TYR A 275 -3.25 -14.72 25.97
CA TYR A 275 -3.20 -14.38 24.55
C TYR A 275 -2.97 -15.63 23.70
N TYR A 276 -3.76 -15.77 22.65
CA TYR A 276 -3.60 -16.87 21.71
C TYR A 276 -2.31 -16.72 20.93
N SER A 277 -1.43 -17.70 21.03
CA SER A 277 -0.06 -17.60 20.49
C SER A 277 0.00 -17.66 18.96
N ASN A 278 -1.03 -18.19 18.29
CA ASN A 278 -1.09 -18.32 16.84
C ASN A 278 -2.15 -17.41 16.21
N GLN A 279 -2.41 -16.23 16.79
CA GLN A 279 -3.24 -15.16 16.18
C GLN A 279 -2.50 -14.55 14.99
N THR A 280 -2.34 -15.33 13.91
CA THR A 280 -1.42 -15.01 12.82
C THR A 280 -2.09 -15.01 11.46
N ASP A 281 -1.62 -14.13 10.58
CA ASP A 281 -1.82 -14.24 9.15
C ASP A 281 -0.65 -14.99 8.50
N ASN A 282 -0.99 -15.82 7.52
CA ASN A 282 -0.05 -16.66 6.79
C ASN A 282 -0.45 -16.62 5.32
N TYR A 283 0.36 -16.04 4.48
CA TYR A 283 0.09 -15.97 3.05
C TYR A 283 1.33 -16.26 2.23
N HIS A 284 1.12 -16.93 1.10
CA HIS A 284 2.16 -17.22 0.13
C HIS A 284 1.69 -16.81 -1.26
N GLN A 285 2.42 -15.91 -1.90
CA GLN A 285 2.12 -15.43 -3.24
C GLN A 285 3.30 -15.70 -4.16
N GLN A 286 3.04 -16.27 -5.34
CA GLN A 286 4.03 -16.58 -6.37
C GLN A 286 3.66 -15.89 -7.66
N HIS A 287 4.63 -15.25 -8.30
CA HIS A 287 4.48 -14.51 -9.56
C HIS A 287 5.39 -15.07 -10.64
N TYR A 288 4.86 -15.16 -11.84
CA TYR A 288 5.56 -15.57 -13.06
C TYR A 288 5.24 -14.56 -14.16
N GLN A 289 6.29 -14.03 -14.81
CA GLN A 289 6.18 -13.05 -15.88
C GLN A 289 7.06 -13.46 -17.04
N LEU A 290 6.49 -13.57 -18.24
CA LEU A 290 7.24 -13.72 -19.48
C LEU A 290 7.12 -12.42 -20.27
N ILE A 291 8.23 -11.73 -20.46
CA ILE A 291 8.28 -10.40 -21.08
C ILE A 291 9.05 -10.53 -22.39
N TRP A 292 8.47 -10.03 -23.47
CA TRP A 292 9.09 -9.95 -24.78
C TRP A 292 9.03 -8.52 -25.31
N THR A 293 10.20 -7.97 -25.60
CA THR A 293 10.36 -6.68 -26.28
C THR A 293 11.09 -6.89 -27.59
N GLN A 294 10.50 -6.39 -28.68
CA GLN A 294 11.05 -6.47 -30.01
C GLN A 294 11.13 -5.09 -30.65
N ARG A 295 12.34 -4.66 -31.00
CA ARG A 295 12.54 -3.53 -31.89
C ARG A 295 12.40 -4.04 -33.33
N MET A 296 11.44 -3.52 -34.07
CA MET A 296 11.22 -3.91 -35.47
C MET A 296 12.11 -3.11 -36.41
N ASP A 297 12.25 -1.82 -36.12
CA ASP A 297 13.14 -0.89 -36.80
C ASP A 297 13.51 0.29 -35.88
N SER A 298 14.02 1.39 -36.44
CA SER A 298 14.39 2.60 -35.67
C SER A 298 13.18 3.35 -35.09
N LYS A 299 11.95 3.07 -35.51
CA LYS A 299 10.73 3.79 -35.14
C LYS A 299 9.72 2.92 -34.42
N TRP A 300 9.68 1.63 -34.67
CA TRP A 300 8.66 0.72 -34.17
C TRP A 300 9.22 -0.27 -33.16
N SER A 301 8.51 -0.45 -32.04
CA SER A 301 8.78 -1.52 -31.09
C SER A 301 7.51 -2.13 -30.53
N LEU A 302 7.56 -3.43 -30.26
CA LEU A 302 6.51 -4.22 -29.65
C LEU A 302 6.93 -4.63 -28.24
N ASN A 303 6.08 -4.41 -27.26
CA ASN A 303 6.21 -4.94 -25.91
C ASN A 303 5.03 -5.86 -25.62
N THR A 304 5.31 -7.06 -25.14
CA THR A 304 4.29 -8.01 -24.69
C THR A 304 4.69 -8.64 -23.38
N ALA A 305 3.72 -8.97 -22.55
CA ALA A 305 3.95 -9.77 -21.36
C ALA A 305 2.80 -10.73 -21.11
N LEU A 306 3.14 -11.93 -20.66
CA LEU A 306 2.21 -12.89 -20.07
C LEU A 306 2.52 -12.95 -18.56
N HIS A 307 1.48 -13.08 -17.75
CA HIS A 307 1.68 -13.22 -16.31
C HIS A 307 0.74 -14.25 -15.68
N TYR A 308 1.22 -14.84 -14.61
CA TYR A 308 0.44 -15.71 -13.73
C TYR A 308 0.85 -15.49 -12.29
N THR A 309 -0.13 -15.33 -11.41
CA THR A 309 0.06 -15.23 -9.97
C THR A 309 -0.81 -16.26 -9.28
N ARG A 310 -0.23 -17.04 -8.38
CA ARG A 310 -0.91 -17.94 -7.45
C ARG A 310 -0.77 -17.40 -6.05
N GLY A 311 -1.89 -17.27 -5.33
CA GLY A 311 -1.93 -16.93 -3.92
C GLY A 311 -2.65 -17.99 -3.12
N ASP A 312 -2.13 -18.33 -1.95
CA ASP A 312 -2.79 -19.19 -0.97
C ASP A 312 -2.42 -18.78 0.45
N GLY A 313 -3.40 -18.81 1.35
CA GLY A 313 -3.16 -18.46 2.73
C GLY A 313 -4.39 -18.49 3.61
N TYR A 314 -4.16 -18.11 4.86
CA TYR A 314 -5.21 -18.01 5.86
C TYR A 314 -4.77 -17.11 7.00
N TYR A 315 -5.72 -16.49 7.64
CA TYR A 315 -5.51 -15.97 8.98
C TYR A 315 -6.24 -16.82 10.02
N GLU A 316 -5.57 -17.04 11.16
CA GLU A 316 -6.04 -17.85 12.26
C GLU A 316 -6.34 -16.98 13.47
N GLN A 317 -7.53 -17.14 14.04
CA GLN A 317 -8.02 -16.32 15.12
C GLN A 317 -8.65 -17.15 16.22
N PHE A 318 -8.27 -16.86 17.46
CA PHE A 318 -9.12 -17.17 18.61
C PHE A 318 -10.24 -16.12 18.69
N LYS A 319 -11.45 -16.54 18.88
CA LYS A 319 -12.63 -15.69 19.05
C LYS A 319 -13.41 -16.16 20.28
N SER A 320 -13.58 -15.27 21.25
CA SER A 320 -14.38 -15.54 22.45
C SER A 320 -15.86 -15.29 22.20
N GLY A 321 -16.73 -16.02 22.89
CA GLY A 321 -18.17 -15.76 22.95
C GLY A 321 -18.88 -15.79 21.60
N GLN A 322 -18.55 -16.71 20.71
CA GLN A 322 -19.12 -16.75 19.37
C GLN A 322 -20.45 -17.50 19.32
N LYS A 323 -21.43 -16.91 18.62
CA LYS A 323 -22.74 -17.54 18.37
C LYS A 323 -22.59 -18.76 17.48
N LEU A 324 -22.82 -19.95 18.01
CA LEU A 324 -22.54 -21.22 17.33
C LEU A 324 -23.35 -21.46 16.06
N TYR A 325 -24.54 -20.86 15.93
CA TYR A 325 -25.33 -20.98 14.71
C TYR A 325 -24.62 -20.33 13.48
N LYS A 326 -23.84 -19.26 13.68
CA LYS A 326 -23.04 -18.64 12.61
C LYS A 326 -21.93 -19.56 12.08
N TYR A 327 -21.65 -20.64 12.79
CA TYR A 327 -20.66 -21.63 12.41
C TYR A 327 -21.30 -23.00 12.07
N LEU A 328 -22.63 -23.03 11.87
CA LEU A 328 -23.40 -24.24 11.53
C LEU A 328 -23.33 -25.33 12.60
N LEU A 329 -23.14 -24.98 13.86
CA LEU A 329 -23.01 -25.90 15.01
C LEU A 329 -24.26 -25.96 15.92
N SER A 330 -25.20 -25.04 15.75
CA SER A 330 -26.47 -25.00 16.48
C SER A 330 -27.50 -24.25 15.63
N LYS A 331 -28.73 -24.15 16.13
CA LYS A 331 -29.73 -23.24 15.63
C LYS A 331 -29.67 -21.91 16.37
N LYS A 332 -30.17 -20.84 15.76
CA LYS A 332 -30.24 -19.50 16.38
C LYS A 332 -31.04 -19.50 17.67
N GLU A 333 -32.15 -20.27 17.68
CA GLU A 333 -33.05 -20.39 18.82
C GLU A 333 -32.42 -21.09 20.02
N ASP A 334 -31.37 -21.90 19.81
CA ASP A 334 -30.66 -22.59 20.89
C ASP A 334 -29.90 -21.61 21.81
N GLY A 335 -29.61 -20.40 21.32
CA GLY A 335 -28.90 -19.34 22.07
C GLY A 335 -27.52 -19.74 22.55
N LEU A 336 -26.83 -20.66 21.84
CA LEU A 336 -25.55 -21.22 22.26
C LEU A 336 -24.37 -20.38 21.77
N TYR A 337 -23.43 -20.14 22.69
CA TYR A 337 -22.15 -19.48 22.47
C TYR A 337 -20.99 -20.43 22.80
N ALA A 338 -19.83 -20.23 22.24
CA ALA A 338 -18.59 -20.84 22.67
C ALA A 338 -17.39 -20.01 22.20
N ASP A 339 -16.27 -20.22 22.87
CA ASP A 339 -14.97 -19.81 22.36
C ASP A 339 -14.54 -20.79 21.26
N LEU A 340 -13.86 -20.26 20.25
CA LEU A 340 -13.40 -21.08 19.14
C LEU A 340 -12.11 -20.56 18.50
N VAL A 341 -11.42 -21.45 17.79
CA VAL A 341 -10.33 -21.10 16.87
C VAL A 341 -10.78 -21.35 15.45
N ARG A 342 -10.71 -20.31 14.64
CA ARG A 342 -11.09 -20.36 13.22
C ARG A 342 -9.93 -19.97 12.30
N GLN A 343 -9.97 -20.49 11.08
CA GLN A 343 -9.21 -19.97 9.96
C GLN A 343 -10.17 -19.41 8.92
N LYS A 344 -9.85 -18.23 8.40
CA LYS A 344 -10.44 -17.74 7.15
C LYS A 344 -9.36 -17.87 6.08
N LYS A 345 -9.71 -18.58 5.01
CA LYS A 345 -8.77 -19.03 3.97
C LYS A 345 -9.12 -18.43 2.63
N MET A 346 -8.06 -18.15 1.85
CA MET A 346 -8.18 -17.72 0.47
C MET A 346 -7.19 -18.49 -0.41
N GLU A 347 -7.67 -18.92 -1.58
CA GLU A 347 -6.84 -19.50 -2.64
C GLU A 347 -7.22 -18.81 -3.94
N ASN A 348 -6.24 -18.27 -4.67
CA ASN A 348 -6.54 -17.54 -5.89
C ASN A 348 -5.53 -17.75 -7.01
N ASP A 349 -6.03 -17.59 -8.23
CA ASP A 349 -5.28 -17.57 -9.47
C ASP A 349 -5.58 -16.27 -10.23
N PHE A 350 -4.52 -15.54 -10.61
CA PHE A 350 -4.64 -14.33 -11.42
C PHE A 350 -3.67 -14.42 -12.60
N TYR A 351 -4.20 -14.30 -13.82
CA TYR A 351 -3.40 -14.42 -15.04
C TYR A 351 -3.89 -13.52 -16.15
N GLY A 352 -2.99 -13.22 -17.07
CA GLY A 352 -3.35 -12.37 -18.19
C GLY A 352 -2.22 -12.13 -19.17
N ALA A 353 -2.53 -11.25 -20.12
CA ALA A 353 -1.63 -10.82 -21.18
C ALA A 353 -1.78 -9.31 -21.40
N ILE A 354 -0.66 -8.65 -21.65
CA ILE A 354 -0.60 -7.24 -22.06
C ILE A 354 0.24 -7.12 -23.34
N ALA A 355 -0.12 -6.18 -24.21
CA ALA A 355 0.65 -5.89 -25.41
C ALA A 355 0.58 -4.40 -25.74
N ALA A 356 1.68 -3.83 -26.23
CA ALA A 356 1.75 -2.45 -26.69
C ALA A 356 2.69 -2.31 -27.88
N LEU A 357 2.16 -1.72 -28.96
CA LEU A 357 2.93 -1.31 -30.14
C LEU A 357 3.27 0.18 -30.00
N ASN A 358 4.55 0.49 -30.01
CA ASN A 358 5.05 1.86 -29.87
C ASN A 358 5.64 2.34 -31.18
N TYR A 359 5.40 3.60 -31.49
CA TYR A 359 5.97 4.34 -32.60
C TYR A 359 6.67 5.59 -32.07
N ASP A 360 7.90 5.82 -32.51
CA ASP A 360 8.65 7.05 -32.26
C ASP A 360 9.37 7.45 -33.56
N ASN A 361 9.02 8.59 -34.14
CA ASN A 361 9.63 9.04 -35.38
C ASN A 361 10.99 9.74 -35.18
N GLY A 362 11.41 9.94 -33.91
CA GLY A 362 12.62 10.70 -33.55
C GLY A 362 12.49 12.22 -33.77
N ASN A 363 11.33 12.70 -34.26
CA ASN A 363 11.08 14.11 -34.60
C ASN A 363 9.81 14.64 -33.90
N GLY A 364 9.59 14.24 -32.62
CA GLY A 364 8.54 14.78 -31.79
C GLY A 364 7.17 14.08 -31.89
N ILE A 365 7.01 13.00 -32.63
CA ILE A 365 5.79 12.18 -32.62
C ILE A 365 6.07 10.83 -31.94
N GLN A 366 5.39 10.59 -30.83
CA GLN A 366 5.37 9.32 -30.13
C GLN A 366 3.91 8.83 -30.02
N ALA A 367 3.66 7.61 -30.43
CA ALA A 367 2.34 6.99 -30.33
C ALA A 367 2.45 5.59 -29.73
N THR A 368 1.47 5.20 -28.95
CA THR A 368 1.35 3.84 -28.41
C THR A 368 -0.08 3.37 -28.58
N VAL A 369 -0.25 2.18 -29.11
CA VAL A 369 -1.54 1.47 -29.12
C VAL A 369 -1.34 0.17 -28.37
N GLY A 370 -2.19 -0.11 -27.40
CA GLY A 370 -2.01 -1.29 -26.57
C GLY A 370 -3.28 -1.70 -25.83
N GLY A 371 -3.14 -2.75 -25.05
CA GLY A 371 -4.22 -3.26 -24.23
C GLY A 371 -3.80 -4.44 -23.41
N GLY A 372 -4.72 -4.95 -22.63
CA GLY A 372 -4.51 -6.12 -21.80
C GLY A 372 -5.82 -6.82 -21.48
N TRP A 373 -5.68 -8.06 -21.08
CA TRP A 373 -6.75 -8.86 -20.56
C TRP A 373 -6.25 -9.67 -19.38
N ASN A 374 -7.04 -9.66 -18.29
CA ASN A 374 -6.73 -10.35 -17.06
C ASN A 374 -7.94 -11.16 -16.60
N LYS A 375 -7.70 -12.27 -15.94
CA LYS A 375 -8.70 -13.06 -15.26
C LYS A 375 -8.23 -13.44 -13.88
N TYR A 376 -9.14 -13.30 -12.92
CA TYR A 376 -8.99 -13.73 -11.53
C TYR A 376 -10.04 -14.79 -11.21
N ASP A 377 -9.65 -15.77 -10.39
CA ASP A 377 -10.52 -16.81 -9.83
C ASP A 377 -10.07 -17.06 -8.39
N GLY A 378 -10.92 -16.76 -7.40
CA GLY A 378 -10.57 -16.82 -5.97
C GLY A 378 -11.63 -17.55 -5.15
N ASP A 379 -11.21 -18.53 -4.37
CA ASP A 379 -12.02 -19.25 -3.38
C ASP A 379 -11.79 -18.68 -1.98
N HIS A 380 -12.87 -18.37 -1.28
CA HIS A 380 -12.88 -17.94 0.12
C HIS A 380 -13.67 -18.93 0.96
N PHE A 381 -13.08 -19.43 2.04
CA PHE A 381 -13.76 -20.37 2.92
C PHE A 381 -13.25 -20.30 4.36
N GLY A 382 -14.13 -20.60 5.30
CA GLY A 382 -13.83 -20.62 6.73
C GLY A 382 -13.79 -22.02 7.30
N LYS A 383 -12.78 -22.30 8.12
CA LYS A 383 -12.64 -23.59 8.83
C LYS A 383 -12.54 -23.37 10.33
N LEU A 384 -13.17 -24.26 11.09
CA LEU A 384 -13.00 -24.35 12.55
C LEU A 384 -11.92 -25.36 12.87
N LEU A 385 -10.97 -24.95 13.74
CA LEU A 385 -9.92 -25.82 14.27
C LEU A 385 -10.24 -26.35 15.64
N TRP A 386 -10.93 -25.54 16.46
CA TRP A 386 -11.29 -25.90 17.83
C TRP A 386 -12.55 -25.15 18.25
N VAL A 387 -13.36 -25.77 19.10
CA VAL A 387 -14.53 -25.15 19.72
C VAL A 387 -14.56 -25.57 21.18
N GLY A 388 -14.73 -24.60 22.08
CA GLY A 388 -14.84 -24.79 23.52
C GLY A 388 -16.19 -25.34 23.95
N SER A 389 -16.37 -25.52 25.25
CA SER A 389 -17.65 -25.94 25.81
C SER A 389 -18.75 -24.94 25.54
N PRO A 390 -19.89 -25.34 24.97
CA PRO A 390 -20.99 -24.42 24.68
C PRO A 390 -21.65 -23.93 25.96
N TYR A 391 -22.11 -22.69 25.96
CA TYR A 391 -22.83 -22.06 27.06
C TYR A 391 -23.98 -21.17 26.53
N MET A 392 -24.89 -20.80 27.44
CA MET A 392 -25.92 -19.79 27.21
C MET A 392 -25.63 -18.59 28.12
N GLU A 393 -25.80 -17.39 27.59
CA GLU A 393 -25.80 -16.18 28.40
C GLU A 393 -27.15 -16.08 29.13
N MET A 394 -27.11 -15.99 30.44
CA MET A 394 -28.27 -15.89 31.32
C MET A 394 -28.13 -14.69 32.24
N THR A 395 -29.27 -14.11 32.63
CA THR A 395 -29.29 -13.03 33.60
C THR A 395 -30.02 -13.49 34.86
N THR A 396 -29.45 -13.26 36.04
CA THR A 396 -30.07 -13.58 37.32
C THR A 396 -31.32 -12.72 37.57
N ALA A 397 -32.13 -13.13 38.52
CA ALA A 397 -33.29 -12.31 38.93
C ALA A 397 -32.91 -10.94 39.52
N ASP A 398 -31.68 -10.81 40.01
CA ASP A 398 -31.10 -9.58 40.54
C ASP A 398 -30.42 -8.70 39.45
N GLY A 399 -30.39 -9.19 38.18
CA GLY A 399 -29.85 -8.45 37.03
C GLY A 399 -28.40 -8.72 36.72
N ASP A 400 -27.73 -9.70 37.36
CA ASP A 400 -26.35 -10.10 37.07
C ASP A 400 -26.31 -11.10 35.94
N ASP A 401 -25.45 -10.88 34.95
CA ASP A 401 -25.23 -11.78 33.83
C ASP A 401 -24.26 -12.89 34.19
N TYR A 402 -24.54 -14.14 33.76
CA TYR A 402 -23.68 -15.29 33.92
C TYR A 402 -23.76 -16.27 32.74
N ASN A 403 -22.77 -17.16 32.61
CA ASN A 403 -22.76 -18.20 31.59
C ASN A 403 -23.23 -19.53 32.13
N ASP A 404 -24.33 -20.08 31.58
CA ASP A 404 -24.82 -21.41 31.87
C ASP A 404 -24.18 -22.43 30.90
N TYR A 405 -23.16 -23.14 31.37
CA TYR A 405 -22.45 -24.12 30.57
C TYR A 405 -23.27 -25.40 30.41
N ARG A 406 -23.62 -25.74 29.18
CA ARG A 406 -24.46 -26.89 28.82
C ARG A 406 -23.73 -28.22 28.78
N GLY A 407 -22.41 -28.22 29.04
CA GLY A 407 -21.58 -29.42 29.07
C GLY A 407 -21.31 -30.02 27.68
N GLY A 408 -20.23 -30.74 27.57
CA GLY A 408 -19.80 -31.40 26.35
C GLY A 408 -18.98 -30.48 25.42
N ASN A 409 -17.93 -31.05 24.83
CA ASN A 409 -17.20 -30.38 23.76
C ASN A 409 -17.93 -30.64 22.45
N ILE A 410 -18.24 -29.59 21.69
CA ILE A 410 -18.62 -29.76 20.30
C ILE A 410 -17.33 -30.13 19.57
N VAL A 411 -17.21 -31.42 19.23
CA VAL A 411 -16.09 -31.89 18.43
C VAL A 411 -16.41 -31.56 16.99
N THR A 412 -15.71 -30.57 16.44
CA THR A 412 -15.72 -30.35 15.00
C THR A 412 -14.68 -31.26 14.35
N SER A 413 -14.99 -31.79 13.18
CA SER A 413 -13.96 -32.35 12.31
C SER A 413 -12.91 -31.28 12.01
N PRO A 414 -11.60 -31.58 11.92
CA PRO A 414 -10.59 -30.63 11.44
C PRO A 414 -10.92 -30.01 10.08
N ASP A 415 -11.83 -30.66 9.34
CA ASP A 415 -12.31 -30.19 8.03
C ASP A 415 -13.68 -29.50 8.08
N HIS A 416 -14.18 -29.09 9.27
CA HIS A 416 -15.47 -28.42 9.39
C HIS A 416 -15.38 -27.03 8.73
N GLU A 417 -16.03 -26.93 7.57
CA GLU A 417 -16.15 -25.70 6.79
C GLU A 417 -17.50 -25.03 7.08
N TYR A 418 -17.48 -23.75 7.48
CA TYR A 418 -18.70 -23.05 7.85
C TYR A 418 -19.19 -22.04 6.81
N TYR A 419 -18.36 -21.69 5.82
CA TYR A 419 -18.77 -21.00 4.61
C TYR A 419 -17.80 -21.27 3.48
N ARG A 420 -18.30 -21.16 2.23
CA ARG A 420 -17.49 -21.14 1.01
C ARG A 420 -18.17 -20.30 -0.06
N ASN A 421 -17.36 -19.48 -0.69
CA ASN A 421 -17.77 -18.75 -1.88
C ASN A 421 -16.59 -18.57 -2.84
N ASN A 422 -16.92 -18.24 -4.08
CA ASN A 422 -15.95 -18.02 -5.15
C ASN A 422 -16.21 -16.69 -5.81
N ALA A 423 -15.15 -15.97 -6.17
CA ALA A 423 -15.20 -14.76 -6.95
C ALA A 423 -14.42 -14.90 -8.25
N LYS A 424 -15.00 -14.42 -9.35
CA LYS A 424 -14.37 -14.37 -10.67
C LYS A 424 -14.43 -12.96 -11.22
N LYS A 425 -13.27 -12.42 -11.56
CA LYS A 425 -13.19 -11.11 -12.19
C LYS A 425 -12.45 -11.20 -13.52
N THR A 426 -13.02 -10.59 -14.55
CA THR A 426 -12.36 -10.40 -15.85
C THR A 426 -12.21 -8.92 -16.10
N ASP A 427 -11.06 -8.51 -16.58
CA ASP A 427 -10.72 -7.12 -16.86
C ASP A 427 -10.01 -7.04 -18.20
N GLY A 428 -10.63 -6.37 -19.17
CA GLY A 428 -10.06 -6.15 -20.48
C GLY A 428 -10.02 -4.66 -20.79
N HIS A 429 -8.91 -4.19 -21.34
CA HIS A 429 -8.79 -2.80 -21.75
C HIS A 429 -8.02 -2.66 -23.06
N PHE A 430 -8.32 -1.57 -23.76
CA PHE A 430 -7.63 -1.15 -24.97
C PHE A 430 -7.39 0.35 -24.89
N TYR A 431 -6.22 0.83 -25.33
CA TYR A 431 -5.89 2.24 -25.28
C TYR A 431 -5.07 2.70 -26.49
N GLY A 432 -5.15 4.01 -26.76
CA GLY A 432 -4.28 4.73 -27.67
C GLY A 432 -3.74 5.98 -27.01
N LYS A 433 -2.43 6.18 -27.09
CA LYS A 433 -1.72 7.35 -26.56
C LYS A 433 -0.91 8.02 -27.67
N LEU A 434 -0.94 9.34 -27.70
CA LEU A 434 -0.19 10.19 -28.62
C LEU A 434 0.49 11.32 -27.85
N THR A 435 1.76 11.52 -28.10
CA THR A 435 2.49 12.75 -27.76
C THR A 435 3.04 13.34 -29.07
N TRP A 436 2.70 14.60 -29.35
CA TRP A 436 3.12 15.27 -30.58
C TRP A 436 3.67 16.65 -30.26
N GLU A 437 4.94 16.85 -30.55
CA GLU A 437 5.58 18.15 -30.52
C GLU A 437 5.20 18.93 -31.79
N ILE A 438 4.23 19.85 -31.65
CA ILE A 438 3.67 20.63 -32.77
C ILE A 438 4.56 21.76 -33.20
N VAL A 439 5.29 22.36 -32.28
CA VAL A 439 6.38 23.32 -32.51
C VAL A 439 7.46 23.05 -31.47
N ASN A 440 8.67 23.53 -31.73
CA ASN A 440 9.80 23.28 -30.83
C ASN A 440 9.46 23.62 -29.36
N GLY A 441 9.54 22.63 -28.51
CA GLY A 441 9.26 22.72 -27.08
C GLY A 441 7.78 22.72 -26.67
N LEU A 442 6.81 22.69 -27.61
CA LEU A 442 5.38 22.60 -27.29
C LEU A 442 4.81 21.28 -27.79
N SER A 443 4.40 20.42 -26.85
CA SER A 443 3.81 19.12 -27.14
C SER A 443 2.35 19.07 -26.70
N ILE A 444 1.52 18.42 -27.51
CA ILE A 444 0.18 17.97 -27.12
C ILE A 444 0.25 16.52 -26.70
N PHE A 445 -0.60 16.16 -25.76
CA PHE A 445 -0.78 14.80 -25.24
C PHE A 445 -2.25 14.41 -25.35
N ALA A 446 -2.52 13.21 -25.85
CA ALA A 446 -3.85 12.60 -25.87
C ALA A 446 -3.72 11.13 -25.50
N ASP A 447 -4.60 10.64 -24.66
CA ASP A 447 -4.63 9.26 -24.19
C ASP A 447 -6.09 8.86 -23.97
N VAL A 448 -6.53 7.80 -24.62
CA VAL A 448 -7.91 7.28 -24.53
C VAL A 448 -7.86 5.81 -24.18
N GLN A 449 -8.66 5.41 -23.20
CA GLN A 449 -8.80 4.02 -22.80
C GLN A 449 -10.28 3.63 -22.77
N TYR A 450 -10.59 2.47 -23.33
CA TYR A 450 -11.82 1.73 -23.05
C TYR A 450 -11.49 0.53 -22.17
N ARG A 451 -12.30 0.29 -21.13
CA ARG A 451 -12.13 -0.80 -20.18
C ARG A 451 -13.45 -1.49 -19.91
N HIS A 452 -13.47 -2.83 -19.99
CA HIS A 452 -14.59 -3.69 -19.65
C HIS A 452 -14.25 -4.55 -18.44
N VAL A 453 -15.10 -4.54 -17.41
CA VAL A 453 -14.94 -5.36 -16.20
C VAL A 453 -16.18 -6.23 -16.04
N GLY A 454 -15.98 -7.54 -15.91
CA GLY A 454 -17.01 -8.48 -15.46
C GLY A 454 -16.66 -9.00 -14.08
N TYR A 455 -17.59 -8.95 -13.13
CA TYR A 455 -17.40 -9.40 -11.77
C TYR A 455 -18.55 -10.28 -11.31
N LYS A 456 -18.22 -11.53 -10.90
CA LYS A 456 -19.17 -12.52 -10.42
C LYS A 456 -18.74 -13.06 -9.08
N MET A 457 -19.68 -13.19 -8.16
CA MET A 457 -19.52 -13.95 -6.92
C MET A 457 -20.62 -15.00 -6.81
N SER A 458 -20.31 -16.13 -6.20
CA SER A 458 -21.26 -17.23 -5.99
C SER A 458 -20.86 -18.06 -4.77
N GLY A 459 -21.84 -18.62 -4.06
CA GLY A 459 -21.64 -19.46 -2.88
C GLY A 459 -22.41 -18.94 -1.68
N LEU A 460 -21.88 -19.18 -0.49
CA LEU A 460 -22.51 -18.79 0.77
C LEU A 460 -21.65 -17.74 1.48
N SER A 461 -22.29 -16.69 2.01
CA SER A 461 -21.65 -15.68 2.85
C SER A 461 -21.48 -16.18 4.29
N GLN A 462 -20.90 -15.35 5.17
CA GLN A 462 -20.87 -15.61 6.62
C GLN A 462 -22.13 -15.09 7.33
N GLU A 463 -23.03 -14.43 6.61
CA GLU A 463 -24.22 -13.81 7.17
C GLU A 463 -25.43 -14.74 7.13
N PHE A 464 -26.37 -14.54 8.06
CA PHE A 464 -27.54 -15.37 8.27
C PHE A 464 -28.81 -14.53 8.38
N ASP A 465 -29.87 -15.02 7.71
CA ASP A 465 -31.26 -14.63 8.05
C ASP A 465 -31.90 -15.78 8.82
N GLY A 466 -32.11 -15.55 10.12
CA GLY A 466 -32.54 -16.60 11.04
C GLY A 466 -31.51 -17.72 11.13
N ASN A 467 -31.88 -18.93 10.69
CA ASN A 467 -31.03 -20.11 10.60
C ASN A 467 -30.50 -20.37 9.19
N THR A 468 -30.85 -19.53 8.23
CA THR A 468 -30.47 -19.72 6.82
C THR A 468 -29.26 -18.85 6.52
N GLN A 469 -28.18 -19.48 6.08
CA GLN A 469 -26.99 -18.80 5.59
C GLN A 469 -27.31 -18.08 4.27
N LEU A 470 -26.98 -16.81 4.19
CA LEU A 470 -27.30 -16.00 3.02
C LEU A 470 -26.41 -16.34 1.82
N PRO A 471 -26.98 -16.45 0.62
CA PRO A 471 -26.18 -16.63 -0.58
C PRO A 471 -25.38 -15.36 -0.93
N LEU A 472 -24.12 -15.54 -1.28
CA LEU A 472 -23.32 -14.49 -1.90
C LEU A 472 -23.47 -14.64 -3.43
N THR A 473 -24.28 -13.79 -4.05
CA THR A 473 -24.53 -13.84 -5.49
C THR A 473 -24.39 -12.45 -6.12
N LEU A 474 -23.44 -12.31 -7.04
CA LEU A 474 -23.19 -11.10 -7.79
C LEU A 474 -22.91 -11.44 -9.25
N ASP A 475 -23.48 -10.66 -10.17
CA ASP A 475 -23.10 -10.63 -11.61
C ASP A 475 -23.18 -9.19 -12.09
N LYS A 476 -22.06 -8.50 -12.13
CA LYS A 476 -21.96 -7.09 -12.52
C LYS A 476 -21.02 -6.94 -13.71
N LYS A 477 -21.32 -5.95 -14.54
CA LYS A 477 -20.49 -5.56 -15.68
C LYS A 477 -20.36 -4.05 -15.69
N TYR A 478 -19.18 -3.57 -16.02
CA TYR A 478 -18.87 -2.16 -16.14
C TYR A 478 -18.15 -1.91 -17.46
N ASP A 479 -18.50 -0.81 -18.10
CA ASP A 479 -17.87 -0.32 -19.31
C ASP A 479 -17.43 1.13 -19.05
N PHE A 480 -16.14 1.36 -19.12
CA PHE A 480 -15.53 2.65 -18.78
C PHE A 480 -14.83 3.26 -19.99
N PHE A 481 -15.00 4.56 -20.16
CA PHE A 481 -14.26 5.35 -21.12
C PHE A 481 -13.47 6.42 -20.39
N ASN A 482 -12.14 6.35 -20.49
CA ASN A 482 -11.17 7.14 -19.73
C ASN A 482 -10.31 8.02 -20.65
N PRO A 483 -10.83 9.16 -21.16
CA PRO A 483 -10.05 10.09 -21.96
C PRO A 483 -9.16 10.96 -21.10
N LYS A 484 -7.96 11.29 -21.61
CA LYS A 484 -6.99 12.20 -21.01
C LYS A 484 -6.38 13.06 -22.10
N ALA A 485 -6.15 14.34 -21.80
CA ALA A 485 -5.50 15.28 -22.70
C ALA A 485 -4.63 16.25 -21.92
N GLY A 486 -3.61 16.79 -22.58
CA GLY A 486 -2.76 17.77 -21.94
C GLY A 486 -1.81 18.46 -22.90
N LEU A 487 -1.15 19.47 -22.39
CA LEU A 487 -0.13 20.26 -23.05
C LEU A 487 1.13 20.27 -22.20
N SER A 488 2.29 20.19 -22.82
CA SER A 488 3.58 20.39 -22.17
C SER A 488 4.39 21.38 -23.00
N TRP A 489 4.97 22.37 -22.34
CA TRP A 489 5.71 23.42 -22.99
C TRP A 489 7.04 23.69 -22.31
N THR A 490 8.13 23.64 -23.10
CA THR A 490 9.51 23.91 -22.68
C THR A 490 9.97 25.25 -23.37
N PRO A 491 9.61 26.43 -22.80
CA PRO A 491 9.89 27.73 -23.43
C PRO A 491 11.38 28.06 -23.50
N ALA A 492 12.17 27.49 -22.60
CA ALA A 492 13.61 27.67 -22.51
C ALA A 492 14.26 26.50 -21.85
N GLU A 493 15.57 26.36 -21.96
CA GLU A 493 16.34 25.29 -21.29
C GLU A 493 16.08 25.32 -19.77
N GLY A 494 15.81 24.13 -19.19
CA GLY A 494 15.51 23.98 -17.80
C GLY A 494 14.09 24.36 -17.37
N HIS A 495 13.26 24.95 -18.22
CA HIS A 495 11.90 25.35 -17.89
C HIS A 495 10.88 24.43 -18.55
N SER A 496 9.94 23.88 -17.78
CA SER A 496 8.84 23.04 -18.29
C SER A 496 7.53 23.43 -17.61
N LEU A 497 6.50 23.71 -18.40
CA LEU A 497 5.13 23.92 -17.97
C LEU A 497 4.25 22.81 -18.52
N TYR A 498 3.22 22.42 -17.78
CA TYR A 498 2.22 21.51 -18.30
C TYR A 498 0.83 21.80 -17.72
N ALA A 499 -0.17 21.37 -18.46
CA ALA A 499 -1.54 21.32 -18.01
C ALA A 499 -2.18 20.05 -18.55
N SER A 500 -2.99 19.35 -17.74
CA SER A 500 -3.69 18.14 -18.16
C SER A 500 -5.07 18.05 -17.53
N TYR A 501 -5.95 17.36 -18.24
CA TYR A 501 -7.26 16.93 -17.75
C TYR A 501 -7.47 15.46 -18.07
N ALA A 502 -7.93 14.71 -17.07
CA ALA A 502 -8.15 13.27 -17.18
C ALA A 502 -9.49 12.88 -16.57
N ILE A 503 -10.15 11.89 -17.18
CA ILE A 503 -11.28 11.19 -16.59
C ILE A 503 -10.84 9.74 -16.31
N ALA A 504 -11.17 9.24 -15.13
CA ALA A 504 -10.91 7.85 -14.75
C ALA A 504 -12.13 7.27 -14.00
N HIS A 505 -12.30 5.96 -14.07
CA HIS A 505 -13.37 5.24 -13.39
C HIS A 505 -12.82 4.05 -12.60
N LYS A 506 -13.51 3.69 -11.53
CA LYS A 506 -13.19 2.54 -10.70
C LYS A 506 -14.49 1.82 -10.29
N GLU A 507 -14.50 0.51 -10.46
CA GLU A 507 -15.58 -0.35 -9.96
C GLU A 507 -15.49 -0.54 -8.44
N PRO A 508 -16.61 -0.88 -7.76
CA PRO A 508 -16.62 -1.27 -6.36
C PRO A 508 -15.76 -2.51 -6.08
N THR A 509 -15.22 -2.60 -4.88
CA THR A 509 -14.47 -3.74 -4.39
C THR A 509 -15.39 -4.86 -3.91
N ARG A 510 -14.83 -6.02 -3.56
CA ARG A 510 -15.58 -7.11 -2.93
C ARG A 510 -16.28 -6.65 -1.65
N ASN A 511 -15.55 -5.98 -0.76
CA ASN A 511 -16.10 -5.53 0.52
C ASN A 511 -17.28 -4.57 0.33
N ASP A 512 -17.20 -3.64 -0.64
CA ASP A 512 -18.32 -2.73 -0.95
C ASP A 512 -19.61 -3.48 -1.32
N PHE A 513 -19.51 -4.66 -1.95
CA PHE A 513 -20.66 -5.50 -2.26
C PHE A 513 -21.12 -6.36 -1.08
N GLU A 514 -20.20 -6.87 -0.26
CA GLU A 514 -20.52 -7.65 0.94
C GLU A 514 -21.23 -6.77 1.98
N ASP A 515 -20.77 -5.54 2.19
CA ASP A 515 -21.42 -4.55 3.06
C ASP A 515 -22.87 -4.29 2.62
N MET A 516 -23.12 -4.17 1.31
CA MET A 516 -24.48 -4.01 0.77
C MET A 516 -25.38 -5.21 1.08
N MET A 517 -24.84 -6.43 1.07
CA MET A 517 -25.63 -7.64 1.32
C MET A 517 -25.91 -7.84 2.82
N ALA A 518 -25.03 -7.35 3.68
CA ALA A 518 -25.16 -7.45 5.12
C ALA A 518 -26.17 -6.43 5.72
N GLU A 519 -26.29 -5.27 5.08
CA GLU A 519 -27.16 -4.17 5.54
C GLU A 519 -28.31 -3.91 4.56
N THR A 520 -29.57 -3.96 5.06
CA THR A 520 -30.78 -3.74 4.26
C THR A 520 -30.92 -2.32 3.71
N ASP A 521 -30.18 -1.36 4.27
CA ASP A 521 -30.25 0.08 3.93
C ASP A 521 -29.12 0.56 3.01
N VAL A 522 -28.17 -0.32 2.64
CA VAL A 522 -27.08 0.06 1.72
C VAL A 522 -27.58 0.08 0.29
N VAL A 523 -27.52 1.24 -0.32
CA VAL A 523 -27.82 1.45 -1.74
C VAL A 523 -26.80 0.67 -2.59
N ASN A 524 -27.25 0.02 -3.66
CA ASN A 524 -26.40 -0.71 -4.62
C ASN A 524 -25.12 0.08 -4.97
N PRO A 525 -23.92 -0.46 -4.69
CA PRO A 525 -22.67 0.23 -4.90
C PRO A 525 -22.50 0.71 -6.34
N GLN A 526 -22.16 1.98 -6.52
CA GLN A 526 -21.95 2.61 -7.80
C GLN A 526 -20.44 2.73 -8.09
N ALA A 527 -20.07 2.62 -9.37
CA ALA A 527 -18.70 2.92 -9.77
C ALA A 527 -18.34 4.38 -9.48
N GLU A 528 -17.10 4.60 -9.05
CA GLU A 528 -16.54 5.93 -8.85
C GLU A 528 -16.09 6.54 -10.19
N ARG A 529 -16.23 7.85 -10.32
CA ARG A 529 -15.65 8.65 -11.40
C ARG A 529 -14.78 9.74 -10.84
N LEU A 530 -13.63 9.93 -11.43
CA LEU A 530 -12.68 10.98 -11.13
C LEU A 530 -12.51 11.91 -12.35
N ASN A 531 -12.64 13.22 -12.13
CA ASN A 531 -12.18 14.27 -13.05
C ASN A 531 -10.95 14.91 -12.42
N ASP A 532 -9.80 14.84 -13.09
CA ASP A 532 -8.50 15.28 -12.56
C ASP A 532 -7.92 16.39 -13.45
N LEU A 533 -7.77 17.58 -12.90
CA LEU A 533 -7.15 18.74 -13.53
C LEU A 533 -5.81 19.03 -12.86
N GLU A 534 -4.74 19.06 -13.63
CA GLU A 534 -3.41 19.40 -13.13
C GLU A 534 -2.76 20.53 -13.94
N ILE A 535 -2.04 21.40 -13.24
CA ILE A 535 -1.21 22.46 -13.84
C ILE A 535 0.12 22.46 -13.08
N GLY A 536 1.22 22.33 -13.80
CA GLY A 536 2.54 22.27 -13.19
C GLY A 536 3.59 23.11 -13.90
N TYR A 537 4.58 23.51 -13.12
CA TYR A 537 5.80 24.14 -13.57
C TYR A 537 7.00 23.44 -12.94
N ARG A 538 8.02 23.17 -13.73
CA ARG A 538 9.31 22.61 -13.29
C ARG A 538 10.45 23.46 -13.81
N TYR A 539 11.43 23.67 -12.95
CA TYR A 539 12.69 24.28 -13.29
C TYR A 539 13.84 23.32 -12.95
N GLU A 540 14.73 23.09 -13.88
CA GLU A 540 15.93 22.26 -13.71
C GLU A 540 17.17 23.02 -14.15
N SER A 541 18.19 23.04 -13.30
CA SER A 541 19.54 23.48 -13.63
C SER A 541 20.56 22.51 -13.01
N ASN A 542 21.84 22.69 -13.32
CA ASN A 542 22.91 21.82 -12.81
C ASN A 542 23.04 21.78 -11.28
N ARG A 543 22.52 22.78 -10.56
CA ARG A 543 22.64 22.90 -9.10
C ARG A 543 21.33 23.02 -8.36
N PHE A 544 20.26 23.34 -9.07
CA PHE A 544 18.97 23.62 -8.45
C PHE A 544 17.83 23.11 -9.32
N HIS A 545 16.89 22.44 -8.70
CA HIS A 545 15.62 22.12 -9.33
C HIS A 545 14.47 22.56 -8.41
N ALA A 546 13.37 22.97 -9.01
CA ALA A 546 12.16 23.33 -8.30
C ALA A 546 10.92 22.94 -9.11
N GLY A 547 9.84 22.63 -8.42
CA GLY A 547 8.58 22.29 -9.06
C GLY A 547 7.39 22.80 -8.25
N VAL A 548 6.36 23.20 -8.96
CA VAL A 548 5.03 23.50 -8.41
C VAL A 548 4.02 22.73 -9.21
N ASN A 549 3.13 22.01 -8.54
CA ASN A 549 1.99 21.36 -9.16
C ASN A 549 0.72 21.76 -8.42
N LEU A 550 -0.27 22.23 -9.15
CA LEU A 550 -1.64 22.48 -8.69
C LEU A 550 -2.51 21.36 -9.21
N TYR A 551 -3.36 20.78 -8.34
CA TYR A 551 -4.29 19.74 -8.75
C TYR A 551 -5.70 20.00 -8.19
N TYR A 552 -6.69 19.57 -8.94
CA TYR A 552 -8.09 19.51 -8.56
C TYR A 552 -8.69 18.21 -9.05
N MET A 553 -8.95 17.31 -8.10
CA MET A 553 -9.49 15.97 -8.29
C MET A 553 -10.94 15.97 -7.80
N ASP A 554 -11.91 15.95 -8.69
CA ASP A 554 -13.33 15.97 -8.41
C ASP A 554 -13.92 14.57 -8.61
N TYR A 555 -14.59 14.05 -7.59
CA TYR A 555 -15.10 12.69 -7.55
C TYR A 555 -16.62 12.66 -7.54
N ASP A 556 -17.18 11.84 -8.44
CA ASP A 556 -18.57 11.41 -8.39
C ASP A 556 -18.64 10.01 -7.76
N ASN A 557 -19.57 9.79 -6.84
CA ASN A 557 -19.83 8.51 -6.17
C ASN A 557 -18.61 7.91 -5.46
N GLN A 558 -17.75 8.72 -4.84
CA GLN A 558 -16.62 8.21 -4.08
C GLN A 558 -17.08 7.35 -2.90
N PHE A 559 -16.45 6.17 -2.71
CA PHE A 559 -16.61 5.41 -1.47
C PHE A 559 -15.86 6.10 -0.33
N VAL A 560 -16.57 6.30 0.78
CA VAL A 560 -15.99 6.88 2.00
C VAL A 560 -16.47 6.10 3.21
N LEU A 561 -15.61 5.99 4.23
CA LEU A 561 -15.93 5.36 5.50
C LEU A 561 -17.06 6.13 6.19
N THR A 562 -18.12 5.42 6.59
CA THR A 562 -19.29 6.03 7.26
C THR A 562 -19.05 6.27 8.74
N GLY A 563 -18.11 5.55 9.35
CA GLY A 563 -17.92 5.44 10.80
C GLY A 563 -18.77 4.34 11.43
N ALA A 564 -19.56 3.58 10.65
CA ALA A 564 -20.23 2.37 11.09
C ALA A 564 -19.35 1.12 10.86
N GLN A 565 -19.63 0.04 11.59
CA GLN A 565 -19.08 -1.29 11.35
C GLN A 565 -20.16 -2.24 10.87
N ASP A 566 -19.72 -3.23 10.08
CA ASP A 566 -20.52 -4.41 9.75
C ASP A 566 -20.57 -5.41 10.93
N SER A 567 -21.29 -6.51 10.74
CA SER A 567 -21.40 -7.59 11.74
C SER A 567 -20.08 -8.32 12.03
N ASN A 568 -19.04 -8.12 11.23
CA ASN A 568 -17.70 -8.68 11.42
C ASN A 568 -16.76 -7.71 12.12
N GLY A 569 -17.18 -6.46 12.33
CA GLY A 569 -16.36 -5.39 12.91
C GLY A 569 -15.55 -4.62 11.87
N GLU A 570 -15.79 -4.83 10.56
CA GLU A 570 -15.12 -4.08 9.50
C GLU A 570 -15.83 -2.72 9.26
N MET A 571 -15.05 -1.72 8.85
CA MET A 571 -15.58 -0.37 8.63
C MET A 571 -16.37 -0.32 7.33
N VAL A 572 -17.65 0.01 7.43
CA VAL A 572 -18.55 0.15 6.28
C VAL A 572 -18.24 1.39 5.46
N ALA A 573 -18.07 1.21 4.16
CA ALA A 573 -17.94 2.29 3.20
C ALA A 573 -19.26 2.52 2.44
N ARG A 574 -19.52 3.77 2.06
CA ARG A 574 -20.71 4.15 1.28
C ARG A 574 -20.31 5.12 0.17
N ASN A 575 -20.99 5.05 -0.98
CA ASN A 575 -20.86 6.10 -1.98
C ASN A 575 -21.40 7.44 -1.45
N ILE A 576 -20.61 8.49 -1.61
CA ILE A 576 -21.08 9.87 -1.51
C ILE A 576 -21.12 10.49 -2.89
N LYS A 577 -22.16 11.27 -3.16
CA LYS A 577 -22.43 11.80 -4.49
C LYS A 577 -21.27 12.66 -5.02
N ASP A 578 -20.66 13.47 -4.15
CA ASP A 578 -19.75 14.53 -4.57
C ASP A 578 -18.67 14.79 -3.50
N SER A 579 -17.42 14.75 -3.93
CA SER A 579 -16.27 15.08 -3.10
C SER A 579 -15.14 15.62 -3.94
N TYR A 580 -14.17 16.29 -3.31
CA TYR A 580 -12.99 16.78 -4.04
C TYR A 580 -11.73 16.72 -3.19
N ARG A 581 -10.60 16.63 -3.90
CA ARG A 581 -9.25 16.82 -3.38
C ARG A 581 -8.57 17.89 -4.20
N MET A 582 -8.08 18.93 -3.57
CA MET A 582 -7.34 19.98 -4.27
C MET A 582 -6.10 20.37 -3.47
N GLY A 583 -5.05 20.77 -4.16
CA GLY A 583 -3.84 21.18 -3.46
C GLY A 583 -2.76 21.73 -4.34
N MET A 584 -1.70 22.12 -3.66
CA MET A 584 -0.44 22.61 -4.23
C MET A 584 0.70 21.76 -3.69
N GLU A 585 1.46 21.16 -4.59
CA GLU A 585 2.68 20.42 -4.30
C GLU A 585 3.89 21.27 -4.69
N LEU A 586 4.78 21.50 -3.74
CA LEU A 586 6.04 22.21 -3.94
C LEU A 586 7.19 21.24 -3.78
N THR A 587 8.17 21.29 -4.66
CA THR A 587 9.41 20.52 -4.56
C THR A 587 10.59 21.43 -4.84
N ALA A 588 11.69 21.27 -4.11
CA ALA A 588 12.95 21.92 -4.43
C ALA A 588 14.13 21.05 -4.02
N GLY A 589 15.19 21.09 -4.82
CA GLY A 589 16.46 20.46 -4.48
C GLY A 589 17.62 21.35 -4.88
N TRP A 590 18.61 21.41 -4.02
CA TRP A 590 19.75 22.28 -4.17
C TRP A 590 21.07 21.58 -3.84
N ASN A 591 21.97 21.56 -4.81
CA ASN A 591 23.36 21.17 -4.66
C ASN A 591 24.12 22.36 -4.08
N ILE A 592 24.11 22.52 -2.74
CA ILE A 592 24.63 23.70 -2.02
C ILE A 592 26.14 23.81 -2.22
N ALA A 593 26.83 22.68 -2.08
CA ALA A 593 28.27 22.56 -2.23
C ALA A 593 28.61 21.14 -2.69
N LYS A 594 29.89 20.90 -3.02
CA LYS A 594 30.34 19.55 -3.42
C LYS A 594 30.03 18.53 -2.31
N GLY A 595 29.12 17.62 -2.61
CA GLY A 595 28.68 16.54 -1.71
C GLY A 595 27.63 16.99 -0.66
N LEU A 596 27.17 18.26 -0.69
CA LEU A 596 26.10 18.75 0.20
C LEU A 596 24.86 19.05 -0.62
N ASP A 597 23.83 18.20 -0.45
CA ASP A 597 22.55 18.25 -1.14
C ASP A 597 21.41 18.48 -0.17
N TRP A 598 20.46 19.31 -0.52
CA TRP A 598 19.24 19.55 0.23
C TRP A 598 18.01 19.41 -0.65
N ASN A 599 17.13 18.48 -0.32
CA ASN A 599 15.87 18.25 -1.00
C ASN A 599 14.71 18.50 -0.04
N VAL A 600 13.71 19.25 -0.49
CA VAL A 600 12.52 19.57 0.29
C VAL A 600 11.28 19.41 -0.57
N ASN A 601 10.18 19.03 0.05
CA ASN A 601 8.88 19.13 -0.54
C ASN A 601 7.82 19.49 0.50
N ALA A 602 6.73 20.10 0.01
CA ALA A 602 5.56 20.41 0.82
C ALA A 602 4.30 20.29 -0.03
N THR A 603 3.26 19.72 0.55
CA THR A 603 1.92 19.61 -0.04
C THR A 603 0.93 20.30 0.84
N TRP A 604 0.24 21.27 0.30
CA TRP A 604 -0.90 21.94 0.91
C TRP A 604 -2.17 21.46 0.25
N SER A 605 -3.10 20.89 1.00
CA SER A 605 -4.30 20.28 0.41
C SER A 605 -5.57 20.62 1.17
N LYS A 606 -6.70 20.55 0.45
CA LYS A 606 -8.05 20.65 0.98
C LYS A 606 -8.88 19.53 0.40
N ASN A 607 -9.26 18.57 1.25
CA ASN A 607 -9.95 17.33 0.86
C ASN A 607 -11.32 17.31 1.55
N ARG A 608 -12.42 17.31 0.78
CA ARG A 608 -13.77 17.51 1.31
C ARG A 608 -14.79 16.58 0.66
N ALA A 609 -15.67 16.03 1.50
CA ALA A 609 -16.96 15.45 1.10
C ALA A 609 -18.00 16.57 1.10
N LYS A 610 -18.78 16.69 0.03
CA LYS A 610 -19.90 17.65 -0.06
C LYS A 610 -21.19 16.95 0.36
N ASP A 611 -22.11 17.70 0.98
CA ASP A 611 -23.45 17.21 1.35
C ASP A 611 -23.44 15.89 2.14
N MET A 612 -22.49 15.76 3.07
CA MET A 612 -22.35 14.57 3.91
C MET A 612 -23.60 14.36 4.74
N SER A 613 -24.20 13.17 4.65
CA SER A 613 -25.38 12.79 5.42
C SER A 613 -25.01 11.72 6.44
N LEU A 614 -25.47 11.91 7.67
CA LEU A 614 -25.25 10.98 8.79
C LEU A 614 -26.59 10.35 9.19
N THR A 615 -26.56 9.08 9.59
CA THR A 615 -27.69 8.43 10.25
C THR A 615 -27.72 8.89 11.70
N VAL A 616 -28.81 9.54 12.11
CA VAL A 616 -28.94 10.17 13.41
C VAL A 616 -30.12 9.54 14.16
N ILE A 617 -29.90 9.21 15.42
CA ILE A 617 -30.92 8.72 16.34
C ILE A 617 -31.68 9.94 16.94
N ASN A 618 -33.00 9.99 16.77
CA ASN A 618 -33.86 11.02 17.32
C ASN A 618 -34.27 10.69 18.77
N GLU A 619 -34.87 11.65 19.48
CA GLU A 619 -35.35 11.49 20.86
C GLU A 619 -36.41 10.38 21.02
N ASP A 620 -37.16 10.07 19.97
CA ASP A 620 -38.15 8.99 19.92
C ASP A 620 -37.56 7.63 19.46
N TRP A 621 -36.23 7.53 19.40
CA TRP A 621 -35.46 6.37 18.92
C TRP A 621 -35.64 6.07 17.43
N SER A 622 -36.35 6.90 16.69
CA SER A 622 -36.37 6.79 15.23
C SER A 622 -35.04 7.21 14.63
N GLN A 623 -34.74 6.67 13.47
CA GLN A 623 -33.54 7.06 12.69
C GLN A 623 -33.93 8.05 11.59
N SER A 624 -33.07 9.05 11.37
CA SER A 624 -33.20 10.01 10.29
C SER A 624 -31.85 10.28 9.63
N TYR A 625 -31.87 10.63 8.34
CA TYR A 625 -30.69 11.08 7.64
C TYR A 625 -30.59 12.61 7.74
N VAL A 626 -29.51 13.10 8.34
CA VAL A 626 -29.28 14.54 8.51
C VAL A 626 -28.05 14.95 7.68
N ASN A 627 -28.25 15.91 6.77
CA ASN A 627 -27.16 16.51 6.03
C ASN A 627 -26.38 17.48 6.96
N VAL A 628 -25.10 17.17 7.18
CA VAL A 628 -24.18 17.98 8.00
C VAL A 628 -23.29 18.91 7.15
N GLY A 629 -23.57 19.00 5.84
CA GLY A 629 -22.87 19.88 4.91
C GLY A 629 -21.51 19.32 4.46
N THR A 630 -20.57 20.23 4.22
CA THR A 630 -19.24 19.88 3.73
C THR A 630 -18.31 19.50 4.87
N THR A 631 -17.76 18.28 4.83
CA THR A 631 -16.86 17.73 5.85
C THR A 631 -15.46 17.45 5.32
N LYS A 632 -14.48 17.27 6.20
CA LYS A 632 -13.10 16.86 5.85
C LYS A 632 -13.08 15.35 5.58
N LEU A 633 -12.44 14.95 4.47
CA LEU A 633 -12.21 13.53 4.18
C LEU A 633 -11.22 12.92 5.18
N ALA A 634 -11.51 11.70 5.62
CA ALA A 634 -10.66 10.94 6.54
C ALA A 634 -9.27 10.68 5.95
N PHE A 635 -8.27 10.49 6.82
CA PHE A 635 -6.88 10.19 6.49
C PHE A 635 -6.26 11.14 5.44
N SER A 636 -6.71 12.41 5.45
CA SER A 636 -6.34 13.42 4.45
C SER A 636 -5.82 14.67 5.16
N PRO A 637 -4.54 14.71 5.56
CA PRO A 637 -3.94 15.86 6.24
C PRO A 637 -3.89 17.07 5.30
N ASP A 638 -4.08 18.28 5.86
CA ASP A 638 -4.05 19.51 5.08
C ASP A 638 -2.62 19.95 4.71
N LEU A 639 -1.60 19.48 5.46
CA LEU A 639 -0.18 19.77 5.21
C LEU A 639 0.67 18.52 5.39
N ILE A 640 1.50 18.23 4.39
CA ILE A 640 2.55 17.22 4.42
C ILE A 640 3.84 17.90 3.97
N ALA A 641 4.95 17.73 4.68
CA ALA A 641 6.25 18.27 4.27
C ALA A 641 7.37 17.29 4.56
N SER A 642 8.43 17.35 3.76
CA SER A 642 9.64 16.54 3.94
C SER A 642 10.88 17.34 3.64
N SER A 643 11.97 17.05 4.35
CA SER A 643 13.28 17.64 4.17
C SER A 643 14.36 16.56 4.28
N VAL A 644 15.28 16.52 3.32
CA VAL A 644 16.44 15.61 3.31
C VAL A 644 17.68 16.45 3.09
N LEU A 645 18.51 16.59 4.12
CA LEU A 645 19.84 17.20 4.03
C LEU A 645 20.88 16.09 4.05
N SER A 646 21.64 15.93 2.97
CA SER A 646 22.67 14.90 2.88
C SER A 646 24.04 15.47 2.58
N TYR A 647 25.06 14.87 3.20
CA TYR A 647 26.46 15.22 2.97
C TYR A 647 27.29 13.97 2.70
N GLY A 648 28.06 13.99 1.62
CA GLY A 648 28.95 12.91 1.20
C GLY A 648 30.39 13.39 1.04
N TYR A 649 31.36 12.72 1.69
CA TYR A 649 32.77 13.03 1.61
C TYR A 649 33.66 11.82 1.84
N LYS A 650 34.51 11.47 0.84
CA LYS A 650 35.52 10.40 0.93
C LYS A 650 34.99 9.07 1.46
N GLY A 651 33.86 8.61 0.95
CA GLY A 651 33.21 7.37 1.37
C GLY A 651 32.23 7.55 2.53
N TRP A 652 32.32 8.60 3.32
CA TRP A 652 31.33 8.92 4.34
C TRP A 652 30.07 9.54 3.73
N ARG A 653 28.93 9.16 4.23
CA ARG A 653 27.63 9.79 3.97
C ARG A 653 26.90 10.00 5.29
N ALA A 654 26.30 11.17 5.42
CA ALA A 654 25.33 11.48 6.46
C ALA A 654 24.07 12.03 5.79
N ALA A 655 22.90 11.60 6.22
CA ALA A 655 21.62 12.15 5.75
C ALA A 655 20.71 12.41 6.96
N PHE A 656 20.23 13.62 7.08
CA PHE A 656 19.23 14.02 8.07
C PHE A 656 17.91 14.21 7.33
N MET A 657 16.91 13.43 7.73
CA MET A 657 15.61 13.34 7.08
C MET A 657 14.54 13.77 8.07
N THR A 658 13.61 14.60 7.64
CA THR A 658 12.47 15.04 8.47
C THR A 658 11.19 14.94 7.69
N LYS A 659 10.14 14.42 8.32
CA LYS A 659 8.79 14.35 7.80
C LYS A 659 7.81 15.01 8.76
N TYR A 660 6.99 15.89 8.23
CA TYR A 660 5.83 16.45 8.92
C TYR A 660 4.54 15.97 8.24
N VAL A 661 3.59 15.50 9.04
CA VAL A 661 2.22 15.20 8.62
C VAL A 661 1.25 15.90 9.57
N GLY A 662 0.36 16.72 9.04
CA GLY A 662 -0.66 17.42 9.81
C GLY A 662 -1.73 16.48 10.37
N GLU A 663 -2.55 17.00 11.27
CA GLU A 663 -3.68 16.28 11.88
C GLU A 663 -4.61 15.66 10.83
N GLN A 664 -5.09 14.43 11.09
CA GLN A 664 -5.97 13.67 10.22
C GLN A 664 -7.25 13.26 10.96
N ASN A 665 -8.41 13.51 10.36
CA ASN A 665 -9.67 12.94 10.86
C ASN A 665 -9.69 11.44 10.58
N MET A 666 -10.22 10.62 11.50
CA MET A 666 -10.39 9.17 11.27
C MET A 666 -11.74 8.83 10.64
N THR A 667 -12.70 9.77 10.60
CA THR A 667 -14.00 9.61 9.96
C THR A 667 -14.31 10.76 9.00
N ASN A 668 -15.25 10.53 8.09
CA ASN A 668 -15.74 11.57 7.17
C ASN A 668 -16.91 12.39 7.75
N SER A 669 -17.33 12.13 8.98
CA SER A 669 -18.47 12.79 9.64
C SER A 669 -18.26 14.28 9.90
N GLY A 670 -17.02 14.75 9.91
CA GLY A 670 -16.63 16.10 10.30
C GLY A 670 -16.46 16.30 11.81
N PHE A 671 -16.82 15.32 12.63
CA PHE A 671 -16.59 15.34 14.07
C PHE A 671 -15.19 14.86 14.41
N LYS A 672 -14.48 15.61 15.24
CA LYS A 672 -13.12 15.30 15.71
C LYS A 672 -13.10 14.57 17.06
N ARG A 673 -14.24 14.40 17.69
CA ARG A 673 -14.42 13.75 18.98
C ARG A 673 -15.89 13.40 19.20
N PHE A 674 -16.15 12.45 20.06
CA PHE A 674 -17.49 12.09 20.50
C PHE A 674 -17.61 12.15 22.04
N LEU A 675 -18.82 12.43 22.53
CA LEU A 675 -19.15 12.51 23.96
C LEU A 675 -19.24 11.10 24.54
N ASN A 676 -18.52 10.84 25.62
CA ASN A 676 -18.54 9.55 26.31
C ASN A 676 -19.86 9.32 27.07
N THR A 677 -20.07 8.10 27.53
CA THR A 677 -21.28 7.68 28.28
C THR A 677 -21.48 8.45 29.56
N ASP A 678 -20.44 9.03 30.18
CA ASP A 678 -20.49 9.88 31.36
C ASP A 678 -21.16 11.24 31.09
N GLY A 679 -21.40 11.59 29.84
CA GLY A 679 -22.01 12.85 29.41
C GLY A 679 -21.16 14.10 29.67
N GLN A 680 -19.88 13.94 30.02
CA GLN A 680 -18.97 15.04 30.41
C GLN A 680 -17.64 15.03 29.68
N THR A 681 -17.05 13.85 29.48
CA THR A 681 -15.77 13.69 28.82
C THR A 681 -15.91 13.37 27.32
N TYR A 682 -14.82 13.54 26.56
CA TYR A 682 -14.80 13.33 25.13
C TYR A 682 -13.64 12.41 24.74
N THR A 683 -13.91 11.49 23.82
CA THR A 683 -12.87 10.69 23.14
C THR A 683 -12.50 11.33 21.81
N SER A 684 -11.20 11.48 21.57
CA SER A 684 -10.66 12.03 20.31
C SER A 684 -10.90 11.05 19.15
N ALA A 685 -11.18 11.58 17.97
CA ALA A 685 -11.36 10.85 16.72
C ALA A 685 -10.44 11.37 15.62
N VAL A 686 -9.24 11.82 16.01
CA VAL A 686 -8.20 12.31 15.10
C VAL A 686 -6.87 11.65 15.40
N ILE A 687 -6.05 11.50 14.37
CA ILE A 687 -4.63 11.22 14.49
C ILE A 687 -3.92 12.56 14.58
N ASP A 688 -3.14 12.77 15.64
CA ASP A 688 -2.45 14.03 15.90
C ASP A 688 -1.37 14.30 14.84
N ALA A 689 -1.00 15.56 14.67
CA ALA A 689 0.09 15.93 13.77
C ALA A 689 1.42 15.40 14.31
N MET A 690 2.31 14.96 13.41
CA MET A 690 3.64 14.47 13.76
C MET A 690 4.76 15.20 13.05
N CYS A 691 5.95 15.27 13.69
CA CYS A 691 7.19 15.74 13.08
C CYS A 691 8.34 14.79 13.45
N VAL A 692 8.64 13.84 12.58
CA VAL A 692 9.62 12.78 12.85
C VAL A 692 10.88 13.03 12.04
N SER A 693 12.04 12.84 12.68
CA SER A 693 13.34 12.98 12.05
C SER A 693 14.19 11.73 12.20
N ASP A 694 14.86 11.34 11.12
CA ASP A 694 15.76 10.20 11.05
C ASP A 694 17.17 10.67 10.70
N LEU A 695 18.19 9.92 11.13
CA LEU A 695 19.60 10.15 10.81
C LEU A 695 20.23 8.88 10.27
N ASP A 696 20.71 8.92 9.02
CA ASP A 696 21.50 7.87 8.41
C ASP A 696 22.97 8.25 8.36
N LEU A 697 23.84 7.35 8.78
CA LEU A 697 25.29 7.50 8.76
C LEU A 697 25.90 6.24 8.13
N SER A 698 26.68 6.40 7.07
CA SER A 698 27.30 5.27 6.40
C SER A 698 28.72 5.58 5.90
N TYR A 699 29.52 4.52 5.74
CA TYR A 699 30.86 4.59 5.19
C TYR A 699 31.06 3.49 4.14
N THR A 700 31.37 3.90 2.92
CA THR A 700 31.65 3.02 1.78
C THR A 700 33.14 2.95 1.52
N PHE A 701 33.67 1.74 1.36
CA PHE A 701 35.07 1.49 1.12
C PHE A 701 35.26 0.30 0.15
N ARG A 702 36.48 0.17 -0.38
CA ARG A 702 36.85 -0.87 -1.34
C ARG A 702 38.18 -1.50 -0.94
N TRP A 703 38.33 -2.83 -1.12
CA TRP A 703 39.59 -3.52 -0.94
C TRP A 703 39.78 -4.67 -1.94
N LYS A 704 40.97 -5.25 -1.98
CA LYS A 704 41.28 -6.33 -2.91
C LYS A 704 40.32 -7.51 -2.72
N GLY A 705 39.63 -7.90 -3.80
CA GLY A 705 38.64 -8.98 -3.81
C GLY A 705 37.22 -8.60 -3.46
N VAL A 706 36.98 -7.32 -3.09
CA VAL A 706 35.67 -6.77 -2.82
C VAL A 706 35.46 -5.51 -3.66
N LYS A 707 34.47 -5.50 -4.53
CA LYS A 707 34.19 -4.35 -5.39
C LYS A 707 33.78 -3.13 -4.56
N GLU A 708 32.93 -3.37 -3.58
CA GLU A 708 32.43 -2.31 -2.69
C GLU A 708 31.91 -2.91 -1.40
N ALA A 709 32.13 -2.24 -0.28
CA ALA A 709 31.45 -2.54 0.98
C ALA A 709 30.99 -1.24 1.64
N THR A 710 29.79 -1.28 2.19
CA THR A 710 29.20 -0.18 2.94
C THR A 710 28.78 -0.67 4.32
N VAL A 711 29.18 0.03 5.35
CA VAL A 711 28.72 -0.17 6.73
C VAL A 711 28.02 1.10 7.20
N GLY A 712 26.91 0.97 7.90
CA GLY A 712 26.21 2.14 8.39
C GLY A 712 25.20 1.83 9.48
N VAL A 713 24.56 2.89 9.93
CA VAL A 713 23.46 2.85 10.91
C VAL A 713 22.47 3.95 10.59
N THR A 714 21.19 3.56 10.57
CA THR A 714 20.08 4.50 10.51
C THR A 714 19.40 4.54 11.86
N ILE A 715 19.30 5.75 12.45
CA ILE A 715 18.57 6.04 13.67
C ILE A 715 17.24 6.65 13.26
N TYR A 716 16.17 5.94 13.51
CA TYR A 716 14.81 6.38 13.24
C TYR A 716 14.23 7.10 14.46
N ASN A 717 13.36 8.08 14.21
CA ASN A 717 12.72 8.89 15.24
C ASN A 717 13.74 9.46 16.25
N LEU A 718 14.72 10.17 15.74
CA LEU A 718 15.88 10.66 16.48
C LEU A 718 15.52 11.47 17.74
N PHE A 719 14.40 12.20 17.69
CA PHE A 719 13.96 13.07 18.78
C PHE A 719 12.91 12.45 19.69
N ASN A 720 12.63 11.15 19.50
CA ASN A 720 11.69 10.39 20.32
C ASN A 720 10.27 10.96 20.34
N GLU A 721 9.77 11.38 19.16
CA GLU A 721 8.39 11.81 19.01
C GLU A 721 7.43 10.66 19.27
N GLU A 722 6.44 10.87 20.12
CA GLU A 722 5.34 9.92 20.32
C GLU A 722 4.22 10.24 19.32
N TYR A 723 3.97 9.31 18.39
CA TYR A 723 2.98 9.50 17.32
C TYR A 723 2.28 8.21 16.94
N GLU A 724 1.16 8.36 16.27
CA GLU A 724 0.37 7.31 15.66
C GLU A 724 0.34 7.50 14.14
N SER A 725 0.42 6.39 13.38
CA SER A 725 0.45 6.46 11.91
C SER A 725 -0.90 6.12 11.26
N ASN A 726 -1.78 5.46 11.99
CA ASN A 726 -3.10 5.03 11.56
C ASN A 726 -4.05 4.97 12.75
N GLY A 727 -5.34 4.72 12.48
CA GLY A 727 -6.34 4.54 13.52
C GLY A 727 -7.67 4.04 12.93
N SER A 728 -8.57 3.63 13.81
CA SER A 728 -9.94 3.26 13.49
C SER A 728 -10.89 3.96 14.45
N CYS A 729 -12.03 4.42 13.96
CA CYS A 729 -13.01 5.10 14.79
C CYS A 729 -14.42 4.84 14.28
N SER A 730 -15.30 4.48 15.21
CA SER A 730 -16.75 4.49 15.01
C SER A 730 -17.38 5.40 16.04
N MET A 731 -18.46 6.08 15.69
CA MET A 731 -19.21 6.96 16.58
C MET A 731 -20.70 6.98 16.21
N ASN A 732 -21.54 7.17 17.20
CA ASN A 732 -22.97 7.33 17.02
C ASN A 732 -23.35 8.82 16.93
N PHE A 733 -24.48 9.11 16.30
CA PHE A 733 -24.99 10.46 16.16
C PHE A 733 -26.41 10.55 16.69
N LYS A 734 -26.70 11.58 17.48
CA LYS A 734 -28.06 11.89 17.97
C LYS A 734 -28.44 13.32 17.67
N ASN A 735 -29.74 13.54 17.59
CA ASN A 735 -30.31 14.89 17.55
C ASN A 735 -30.52 15.39 18.99
N ASP A 736 -29.85 16.48 19.34
CA ASP A 736 -29.96 17.12 20.64
C ASP A 736 -30.39 18.59 20.43
N GLY A 737 -31.66 18.87 20.67
CA GLY A 737 -32.23 20.19 20.50
C GLY A 737 -32.07 20.77 19.07
N GLY A 738 -32.15 19.94 18.02
CA GLY A 738 -32.00 20.31 16.61
C GLY A 738 -30.55 20.38 16.12
N LYS A 739 -29.55 19.93 16.92
CA LYS A 739 -28.17 19.81 16.54
C LYS A 739 -27.72 18.34 16.53
N VAL A 740 -26.94 17.94 15.52
CA VAL A 740 -26.30 16.65 15.53
C VAL A 740 -25.12 16.65 16.50
N VAL A 741 -25.09 15.68 17.39
CA VAL A 741 -24.02 15.46 18.37
C VAL A 741 -23.44 14.06 18.18
N ALA A 742 -22.14 13.96 18.09
CA ALA A 742 -21.43 12.67 18.11
C ALA A 742 -21.30 12.20 19.58
N TYR A 743 -21.68 10.94 19.85
CA TYR A 743 -21.67 10.38 21.20
C TYR A 743 -21.34 8.88 21.16
N ASP A 744 -20.98 8.32 22.32
CA ASP A 744 -20.58 6.93 22.46
C ASP A 744 -21.77 5.97 22.19
N GLY A 745 -22.92 6.18 22.82
CA GLY A 745 -24.07 5.27 22.70
C GLY A 745 -23.80 3.83 23.15
N GLY A 746 -22.68 3.58 23.86
CA GLY A 746 -22.27 2.27 24.34
C GLY A 746 -21.48 1.43 23.30
N TRP A 747 -21.25 1.93 22.08
CA TRP A 747 -20.65 1.17 20.98
C TRP A 747 -19.59 1.95 20.19
N ALA A 748 -19.33 3.23 20.56
CA ALA A 748 -18.31 3.99 19.87
C ALA A 748 -16.91 3.62 20.38
N TRP A 749 -15.93 3.71 19.50
CA TRP A 749 -14.51 3.54 19.84
C TRP A 749 -13.63 4.44 18.98
N ALA A 750 -12.42 4.69 19.47
CA ALA A 750 -11.33 5.24 18.71
C ALA A 750 -10.04 4.54 19.13
N THR A 751 -9.39 3.87 18.20
CA THR A 751 -8.15 3.12 18.41
C THR A 751 -7.06 3.59 17.46
N TYR A 752 -5.80 3.41 17.82
CA TYR A 752 -4.65 4.03 17.19
C TYR A 752 -3.50 3.03 17.04
N SER A 753 -2.77 3.15 15.94
CA SER A 753 -1.54 2.40 15.68
C SER A 753 -0.33 3.21 16.16
N ALA A 754 0.14 2.92 17.37
CA ALA A 754 1.31 3.58 17.95
C ALA A 754 2.61 3.19 17.23
N GLN A 755 3.49 4.16 17.02
CA GLN A 755 4.76 3.97 16.34
C GLN A 755 5.92 3.95 17.34
N ALA A 756 7.00 3.25 16.93
CA ALA A 756 8.18 3.04 17.74
C ALA A 756 8.86 4.36 18.13
N PRO A 757 9.33 4.46 19.40
CA PRO A 757 10.21 5.53 19.85
C PRO A 757 11.55 5.48 19.10
N THR A 758 12.55 6.22 19.54
CA THR A 758 13.89 6.17 18.94
C THR A 758 14.41 4.73 18.86
N HIS A 759 14.72 4.28 17.64
CA HIS A 759 15.22 2.94 17.34
C HIS A 759 16.24 2.97 16.22
N PHE A 760 16.96 1.88 15.98
CA PHE A 760 18.01 1.88 14.96
C PHE A 760 18.09 0.55 14.21
N LEU A 761 18.63 0.63 12.98
CA LEU A 761 19.10 -0.50 12.19
C LEU A 761 20.55 -0.23 11.76
N ALA A 762 21.46 -1.13 12.14
CA ALA A 762 22.81 -1.18 11.58
C ALA A 762 22.78 -2.04 10.31
N HIS A 763 23.58 -1.68 9.30
CA HIS A 763 23.62 -2.41 8.04
C HIS A 763 25.02 -2.60 7.50
N LEU A 764 25.21 -3.68 6.75
CA LEU A 764 26.42 -4.05 6.03
C LEU A 764 26.04 -4.55 4.67
N SER A 765 26.55 -3.92 3.62
CA SER A 765 26.44 -4.37 2.24
C SER A 765 27.81 -4.68 1.68
N ILE A 766 27.98 -5.82 1.03
CA ILE A 766 29.25 -6.25 0.39
C ILE A 766 28.95 -6.72 -1.02
N THR A 767 29.66 -6.17 -2.01
CA THR A 767 29.60 -6.61 -3.42
C THR A 767 30.97 -7.13 -3.87
N PHE A 768 30.96 -8.31 -4.49
CA PHE A 768 32.14 -9.03 -4.98
C PHE A 768 32.27 -8.94 -6.49
#